data_3dc60f17d185bdffe8ecca31f5cf2bb6
#
_entry.id   3dc60f17d185bdffe8ecca31f5cf2bb6
#
_cell.length_a   1.000
_cell.length_b   1.000
_cell.length_c   1.000
_cell.angle_alpha   90.00
_cell.angle_beta   90.00
_cell.angle_gamma   90.00
#
_symmetry.space_group_name_H-M   'P 1'
#
loop_
_entity.id
_entity.type
_entity.pdbx_description
1 polymer ?
#
loop_
_entity_poly.entity_id
_entity_poly.type
_entity_poly.pdbx_seq_one_letter_code
_entity_poly.pdbx_strand_id
1 'polypeptide(L)'
;MGYDTINLPPQQLPFSKKNRKWRAAHLDWADSKTLFNYSLVRKSVIHKKINYDLLNGKLHMSDLEMILNPENLQAGFIPDRIQHYPIINSKLRVLSGEESKRVFDFKVVVTNPNAITEIENNKKKELLQRLQEWVSNTSQSEEEANQELEKINDYYTYEWQDMREVRANALLNHYIKEYSIPLMFNQGFMDAMAIGEEIYQCDIVGGEPTIKKLNPLKIRIFKGGYSNKVEDADMIILEDYWSPAQVVDTFYDVLTKKDIEYLENTPNNLGQSATDSMDNINESLGFVNGNMIGDELGTDTFFWDPMGDYGENSSLLPYDIAGNLRVLRVYWKSRRRIKKVRSYDPQTGEEVFNFYPETYVIDKDAGEEEQIFYINEAWEGTKIGTDIYVNMRPRIIQYNRLSNPSRCHFGIVGSIYNLNDSKPFSLVDMMKPYNYLYDAIHDRLNKLIARNWGSLVRLDFAKKPKGWDVEKWLYYAKTMGLAVEDSFNEGNIGAATGKLAGALNNASTGVIAASDGNQIQQYINLLEFIKMEMSDVVGITKQREGQISNRETVGGVERSTLQSSYITEWLFTVHEDVKKRALECFLETAKIALKGRSKKFSYILSDNSQRIMDIEGDEFAEADYGLVVDNSNGTQELNQKLDTLAQAALQNQTLSFSTIMKLYNSSSLAEKQRFVEKDEKAIQERQSQAQQQQAQIQQQEIEQKAQLEQAKMQQEDELNQRDNETKILIAQLNANNSYEEDNSEDDKNTLLEKMREFDEKLKLDRDKLDFEKTKHKEDLALKDRISLRQNNNN
;
A
#
# COMPACT_ATOMS: atom_id res chain seq x y z
N MET A 1 25.06 -45.38 2.63
CA MET A 1 24.41 -45.63 1.33
C MET A 1 24.41 -44.31 0.57
N GLY A 2 25.19 -44.29 -0.55
CA GLY A 2 25.12 -43.10 -1.40
C GLY A 2 23.70 -42.96 -1.93
N TYR A 3 23.05 -41.86 -1.66
CA TYR A 3 21.81 -41.54 -2.28
C TYR A 3 22.07 -41.36 -3.77
N ASP A 4 21.75 -42.40 -4.54
CA ASP A 4 21.67 -42.27 -5.98
C ASP A 4 20.78 -41.07 -6.26
N THR A 5 21.19 -40.19 -7.15
CA THR A 5 20.43 -39.03 -7.57
C THR A 5 19.07 -39.48 -8.03
N ILE A 6 18.07 -39.37 -7.14
CA ILE A 6 16.68 -39.67 -7.48
C ILE A 6 16.28 -38.66 -8.56
N ASN A 7 16.16 -39.11 -9.78
CA ASN A 7 15.80 -38.26 -10.90
C ASN A 7 14.30 -37.95 -10.81
N LEU A 8 13.93 -36.70 -11.05
CA LEU A 8 12.54 -36.27 -11.13
C LEU A 8 11.86 -37.04 -12.29
N PRO A 9 10.73 -37.73 -12.07
CA PRO A 9 10.06 -38.46 -13.12
C PRO A 9 9.61 -37.58 -14.28
N PRO A 10 9.47 -38.13 -15.52
CA PRO A 10 8.98 -37.37 -16.66
C PRO A 10 7.53 -36.88 -16.42
N GLN A 11 7.22 -35.66 -16.84
CA GLN A 11 5.93 -35.01 -16.57
C GLN A 11 4.91 -35.19 -17.70
N GLN A 12 5.37 -35.36 -18.94
CA GLN A 12 4.52 -35.49 -20.12
C GLN A 12 4.02 -36.91 -20.31
N LEU A 13 3.17 -37.35 -19.39
CA LEU A 13 2.61 -38.70 -19.38
C LEU A 13 1.08 -38.65 -19.37
N PRO A 14 0.41 -39.69 -19.97
CA PRO A 14 -1.02 -39.91 -19.77
C PRO A 14 -1.35 -40.09 -18.29
N PHE A 15 -2.57 -39.71 -17.89
CA PHE A 15 -3.00 -39.85 -16.50
C PHE A 15 -2.91 -41.27 -15.96
N SER A 16 -3.19 -42.26 -16.79
CA SER A 16 -3.10 -43.70 -16.47
C SER A 16 -1.69 -44.13 -16.07
N LYS A 17 -0.64 -43.47 -16.60
CA LYS A 17 0.76 -43.77 -16.26
C LYS A 17 1.26 -43.00 -15.02
N LYS A 18 0.51 -41.99 -14.54
CA LYS A 18 0.79 -41.26 -13.29
C LYS A 18 0.32 -42.07 -12.07
N ASN A 19 0.84 -43.27 -11.93
CA ASN A 19 0.49 -44.23 -10.88
C ASN A 19 1.09 -43.82 -9.51
N ARG A 20 0.80 -44.59 -8.44
CA ARG A 20 1.27 -44.31 -7.08
C ARG A 20 2.81 -44.22 -7.00
N LYS A 21 3.53 -45.07 -7.76
CA LYS A 21 5.01 -45.03 -7.78
C LYS A 21 5.54 -43.73 -8.37
N TRP A 22 4.91 -43.26 -9.47
CA TRP A 22 5.27 -41.98 -10.08
C TRP A 22 5.05 -40.81 -9.12
N ARG A 23 3.93 -40.82 -8.39
CA ARG A 23 3.56 -39.80 -7.43
C ARG A 23 4.51 -39.79 -6.22
N ALA A 24 4.78 -40.96 -5.62
CA ALA A 24 5.70 -41.13 -4.51
C ALA A 24 7.12 -40.69 -4.87
N ALA A 25 7.61 -40.95 -6.07
CA ALA A 25 8.92 -40.53 -6.53
C ALA A 25 9.12 -38.99 -6.51
N HIS A 26 8.04 -38.20 -6.70
CA HIS A 26 8.11 -36.74 -6.54
C HIS A 26 8.29 -36.34 -5.10
N LEU A 27 7.61 -37.02 -4.18
CA LEU A 27 7.73 -36.76 -2.74
C LEU A 27 9.09 -37.18 -2.19
N ASP A 28 9.63 -38.28 -2.67
CA ASP A 28 10.98 -38.73 -2.30
C ASP A 28 12.06 -37.83 -2.85
N TRP A 29 11.89 -37.34 -4.10
CA TRP A 29 12.76 -36.32 -4.65
C TRP A 29 12.71 -35.04 -3.83
N ALA A 30 11.51 -34.57 -3.47
CA ALA A 30 11.31 -33.40 -2.63
C ALA A 30 11.99 -33.57 -1.25
N ASP A 31 11.84 -34.74 -0.64
CA ASP A 31 12.47 -35.08 0.64
C ASP A 31 14.00 -35.01 0.55
N SER A 32 14.59 -35.48 -0.56
CA SER A 32 16.02 -35.35 -0.80
C SER A 32 16.54 -33.91 -0.89
N LYS A 33 15.66 -32.92 -1.06
CA LYS A 33 15.96 -31.49 -1.23
C LYS A 33 15.54 -30.66 -0.03
N THR A 34 15.26 -31.25 1.11
CA THR A 34 14.90 -30.54 2.33
C THR A 34 16.12 -30.05 3.09
N LEU A 35 15.85 -29.24 4.11
CA LEU A 35 16.84 -28.76 5.05
C LEU A 35 17.81 -29.85 5.55
N PHE A 36 17.25 -31.01 5.76
CA PHE A 36 17.90 -32.18 6.28
C PHE A 36 18.93 -32.81 5.35
N ASN A 37 18.55 -33.02 4.09
CA ASN A 37 19.31 -33.83 3.13
C ASN A 37 20.13 -33.00 2.16
N TYR A 38 19.98 -31.67 2.15
CA TYR A 38 20.61 -30.84 1.13
C TYR A 38 21.36 -29.64 1.73
N SER A 39 22.69 -29.67 1.66
CA SER A 39 23.56 -28.68 2.28
C SER A 39 23.32 -27.23 1.80
N LEU A 40 22.99 -27.03 0.53
CA LEU A 40 22.71 -25.67 0.02
C LEU A 40 21.43 -25.08 0.61
N VAL A 41 20.38 -25.91 0.76
CA VAL A 41 19.15 -25.50 1.44
C VAL A 41 19.42 -25.16 2.90
N ARG A 42 20.22 -25.98 3.58
CA ARG A 42 20.65 -25.73 4.96
C ARG A 42 21.34 -24.38 5.09
N LYS A 43 22.33 -24.10 4.25
CA LYS A 43 23.02 -22.79 4.25
C LYS A 43 22.04 -21.61 4.06
N SER A 44 21.11 -21.77 3.13
CA SER A 44 20.09 -20.72 2.88
C SER A 44 19.18 -20.48 4.09
N VAL A 45 18.76 -21.54 4.77
CA VAL A 45 17.92 -21.42 5.98
C VAL A 45 18.68 -20.82 7.14
N ILE A 46 19.94 -21.22 7.34
CA ILE A 46 20.80 -20.60 8.36
C ILE A 46 20.90 -19.10 8.12
N HIS A 47 21.21 -18.71 6.90
CA HIS A 47 21.33 -17.30 6.52
C HIS A 47 20.06 -16.52 6.84
N LYS A 48 18.89 -17.05 6.48
CA LYS A 48 17.60 -16.46 6.83
C LYS A 48 17.38 -16.35 8.33
N LYS A 49 17.72 -17.41 9.07
CA LYS A 49 17.60 -17.45 10.54
C LYS A 49 18.50 -16.40 11.20
N ILE A 50 19.75 -16.29 10.78
CA ILE A 50 20.70 -15.28 11.26
C ILE A 50 20.13 -13.86 11.06
N ASN A 51 19.51 -13.58 9.92
CA ASN A 51 18.93 -12.27 9.66
C ASN A 51 17.76 -11.97 10.62
N TYR A 52 16.87 -12.93 10.88
CA TYR A 52 15.82 -12.76 11.87
C TYR A 52 16.36 -12.58 13.29
N ASP A 53 17.36 -13.39 13.67
CA ASP A 53 17.98 -13.32 14.99
C ASP A 53 18.66 -11.97 15.21
N LEU A 54 19.32 -11.45 14.18
CA LEU A 54 19.92 -10.11 14.23
C LEU A 54 18.89 -9.02 14.51
N LEU A 55 17.73 -9.11 13.88
CA LEU A 55 16.62 -8.16 14.15
C LEU A 55 16.05 -8.29 15.57
N ASN A 56 16.10 -9.49 16.13
CA ASN A 56 15.63 -9.81 17.48
C ASN A 56 16.68 -9.59 18.59
N GLY A 57 17.86 -9.07 18.23
CA GLY A 57 18.91 -8.77 19.19
C GLY A 57 19.85 -9.94 19.50
N LYS A 58 19.80 -11.03 18.72
CA LYS A 58 20.71 -12.15 18.83
C LYS A 58 21.83 -12.03 17.79
N LEU A 59 23.08 -12.18 18.21
CA LEU A 59 24.25 -12.11 17.35
C LEU A 59 24.90 -13.47 17.17
N HIS A 60 25.16 -13.85 15.94
CA HIS A 60 25.95 -15.04 15.60
C HIS A 60 27.40 -14.64 15.33
N MET A 61 28.33 -15.03 16.23
CA MET A 61 29.74 -14.64 16.15
C MET A 61 30.41 -15.16 14.89
N SER A 62 30.06 -16.36 14.45
CA SER A 62 30.61 -16.95 13.23
C SER A 62 30.27 -16.17 11.96
N ASP A 63 29.03 -15.60 11.88
CA ASP A 63 28.63 -14.77 10.75
C ASP A 63 29.35 -13.41 10.80
N LEU A 64 29.51 -12.85 12.00
CA LEU A 64 30.28 -11.62 12.24
C LEU A 64 31.73 -11.80 11.81
N GLU A 65 32.38 -12.89 12.22
CA GLU A 65 33.77 -13.20 11.86
C GLU A 65 33.92 -13.40 10.36
N MET A 66 33.03 -14.14 9.72
CA MET A 66 33.07 -14.36 8.29
C MET A 66 32.94 -13.05 7.49
N ILE A 67 32.18 -12.07 7.99
CA ILE A 67 31.99 -10.80 7.31
C ILE A 67 33.10 -9.80 7.61
N LEU A 68 33.56 -9.68 8.87
CA LEU A 68 34.58 -8.71 9.26
C LEU A 68 36.02 -9.22 9.07
N ASN A 69 36.23 -10.53 9.02
CA ASN A 69 37.54 -11.17 8.86
C ASN A 69 37.52 -12.29 7.80
N PRO A 70 37.17 -11.97 6.53
CA PRO A 70 36.99 -12.99 5.48
C PRO A 70 38.27 -13.80 5.17
N GLU A 71 39.43 -13.27 5.48
CA GLU A 71 40.71 -13.92 5.26
C GLU A 71 41.13 -14.83 6.43
N ASN A 72 40.33 -14.91 7.48
CA ASN A 72 40.58 -15.66 8.71
C ASN A 72 41.98 -15.38 9.30
N LEU A 73 42.38 -14.11 9.24
CA LEU A 73 43.61 -13.67 9.89
C LEU A 73 43.43 -13.75 11.41
N GLN A 74 44.46 -14.16 12.14
CA GLN A 74 44.47 -14.11 13.61
C GLN A 74 44.44 -12.65 14.08
N ALA A 75 43.28 -12.04 13.98
CA ALA A 75 43.07 -10.67 14.35
C ALA A 75 42.48 -10.60 15.76
N GLY A 76 43.36 -10.31 16.75
CA GLY A 76 42.90 -10.05 18.12
C GLY A 76 42.01 -8.81 18.30
N PHE A 77 41.36 -8.38 17.23
CA PHE A 77 40.44 -7.23 17.25
C PHE A 77 38.98 -7.63 17.42
N ILE A 78 38.61 -8.87 17.17
CA ILE A 78 37.23 -9.37 17.39
C ILE A 78 37.25 -10.09 18.74
N PRO A 79 36.50 -9.64 19.75
CA PRO A 79 36.39 -10.33 21.04
C PRO A 79 35.47 -11.54 20.92
N ASP A 80 35.61 -12.54 21.79
CA ASP A 80 34.81 -13.77 21.79
C ASP A 80 33.30 -13.54 21.99
N ARG A 81 32.92 -12.44 22.65
CA ARG A 81 31.56 -12.06 22.89
C ARG A 81 31.39 -10.55 22.73
N ILE A 82 30.37 -10.14 21.98
CA ILE A 82 30.02 -8.74 21.76
C ILE A 82 28.54 -8.55 22.06
N GLN A 83 28.20 -7.42 22.69
CA GLN A 83 26.80 -7.00 22.84
C GLN A 83 26.28 -6.52 21.49
N HIS A 84 25.15 -7.05 21.08
CA HIS A 84 24.50 -6.63 19.86
C HIS A 84 23.56 -5.45 20.08
N TYR A 85 23.59 -4.49 19.18
CA TYR A 85 22.69 -3.33 19.13
C TYR A 85 21.92 -3.36 17.82
N PRO A 86 20.63 -3.76 17.81
CA PRO A 86 19.90 -3.99 16.57
C PRO A 86 19.42 -2.67 15.92
N ILE A 87 20.39 -1.84 15.47
CA ILE A 87 20.10 -0.54 14.83
C ILE A 87 19.40 -0.69 13.49
N ILE A 88 19.53 -1.84 12.84
CA ILE A 88 18.81 -2.19 11.61
C ILE A 88 17.31 -2.21 11.84
N ASN A 89 16.84 -2.72 12.97
CA ASN A 89 15.41 -2.88 13.24
C ASN A 89 14.65 -1.53 13.18
N SER A 90 15.23 -0.46 13.72
CA SER A 90 14.59 0.87 13.67
C SER A 90 14.36 1.33 12.23
N LYS A 91 15.31 1.08 11.33
CA LYS A 91 15.21 1.45 9.91
C LYS A 91 14.13 0.66 9.18
N LEU A 92 14.07 -0.66 9.39
CA LEU A 92 13.02 -1.48 8.80
C LEU A 92 11.62 -1.06 9.31
N ARG A 93 11.53 -0.67 10.58
CA ARG A 93 10.27 -0.17 11.16
C ARG A 93 9.78 1.12 10.54
N VAL A 94 10.67 2.00 10.08
CA VAL A 94 10.28 3.19 9.32
C VAL A 94 9.59 2.79 8.03
N LEU A 95 10.18 1.89 7.24
CA LEU A 95 9.60 1.41 5.99
C LEU A 95 8.28 0.64 6.20
N SER A 96 8.21 -0.20 7.24
CA SER A 96 6.96 -0.90 7.60
C SER A 96 5.86 0.09 8.00
N GLY A 97 6.22 1.20 8.69
CA GLY A 97 5.29 2.27 9.01
C GLY A 97 4.83 3.07 7.79
N GLU A 98 5.70 3.24 6.80
CA GLU A 98 5.33 3.86 5.52
C GLU A 98 4.40 2.97 4.71
N GLU A 99 4.67 1.66 4.67
CA GLU A 99 3.79 0.69 4.01
C GLU A 99 2.38 0.73 4.58
N SER A 100 2.24 0.72 5.91
CA SER A 100 0.92 0.74 6.56
C SER A 100 0.11 2.02 6.32
N LYS A 101 0.76 3.10 5.90
CA LYS A 101 0.12 4.37 5.54
C LYS A 101 -0.21 4.49 4.05
N ARG A 102 0.39 3.63 3.20
CA ARG A 102 0.09 3.64 1.78
C ARG A 102 -1.30 3.07 1.54
N VAL A 103 -2.11 3.84 0.83
CA VAL A 103 -3.43 3.38 0.44
C VAL A 103 -3.28 2.38 -0.70
N PHE A 104 -3.83 1.20 -0.50
CA PHE A 104 -3.94 0.16 -1.52
C PHE A 104 -5.40 0.06 -1.94
N ASP A 105 -5.76 0.85 -2.96
CA ASP A 105 -7.10 0.87 -3.51
C ASP A 105 -7.19 -0.02 -4.74
N PHE A 106 -8.24 -0.81 -4.82
CA PHE A 106 -8.42 -1.76 -5.91
C PHE A 106 -9.88 -1.85 -6.33
N LYS A 107 -10.07 -2.20 -7.59
CA LYS A 107 -11.38 -2.51 -8.16
C LYS A 107 -11.33 -3.87 -8.84
N VAL A 108 -12.32 -4.71 -8.56
CA VAL A 108 -12.48 -6.00 -9.23
C VAL A 108 -13.17 -5.78 -10.56
N VAL A 109 -12.62 -6.37 -11.62
CA VAL A 109 -13.18 -6.33 -12.98
C VAL A 109 -13.22 -7.73 -13.57
N VAL A 110 -14.19 -7.98 -14.44
CA VAL A 110 -14.26 -9.23 -15.18
C VAL A 110 -13.32 -9.19 -16.38
N THR A 111 -12.56 -10.28 -16.59
CA THR A 111 -11.49 -10.32 -17.59
C THR A 111 -11.71 -11.32 -18.72
N ASN A 112 -12.63 -12.26 -18.60
CA ASN A 112 -12.87 -13.25 -19.67
C ASN A 112 -13.74 -12.68 -20.81
N PRO A 113 -13.37 -12.89 -22.08
CA PRO A 113 -14.03 -12.26 -23.24
C PRO A 113 -15.53 -12.54 -23.33
N ASN A 114 -15.95 -13.77 -23.03
CA ASN A 114 -17.35 -14.17 -23.08
C ASN A 114 -18.20 -13.38 -22.06
N ALA A 115 -17.72 -13.28 -20.80
CA ALA A 115 -18.41 -12.53 -19.78
C ALA A 115 -18.42 -11.02 -20.08
N ILE A 116 -17.36 -10.47 -20.67
CA ILE A 116 -17.31 -9.07 -21.11
C ILE A 116 -18.40 -8.80 -22.14
N THR A 117 -18.56 -9.70 -23.13
CA THR A 117 -19.61 -9.57 -24.15
C THR A 117 -21.01 -9.63 -23.52
N GLU A 118 -21.23 -10.49 -22.55
CA GLU A 118 -22.49 -10.57 -21.80
C GLU A 118 -22.74 -9.27 -21.00
N ILE A 119 -21.72 -8.75 -20.33
CA ILE A 119 -21.77 -7.48 -19.59
C ILE A 119 -22.19 -6.34 -20.53
N GLU A 120 -21.58 -6.22 -21.70
CA GLU A 120 -21.93 -5.21 -22.69
C GLU A 120 -23.39 -5.37 -23.19
N ASN A 121 -23.82 -6.60 -23.42
CA ASN A 121 -25.19 -6.87 -23.85
C ASN A 121 -26.19 -6.55 -22.73
N ASN A 122 -25.90 -6.90 -21.49
CA ASN A 122 -26.73 -6.57 -20.34
C ASN A 122 -26.81 -5.05 -20.14
N LYS A 123 -25.69 -4.35 -20.22
CA LYS A 123 -25.64 -2.89 -20.15
C LYS A 123 -26.51 -2.23 -21.22
N LYS A 124 -26.40 -2.70 -22.48
CA LYS A 124 -27.23 -2.21 -23.58
C LYS A 124 -28.70 -2.50 -23.35
N LYS A 125 -29.04 -3.68 -22.84
CA LYS A 125 -30.41 -4.08 -22.55
C LYS A 125 -31.04 -3.24 -21.45
N GLU A 126 -30.35 -3.03 -20.35
CA GLU A 126 -30.81 -2.18 -19.26
C GLU A 126 -30.95 -0.72 -19.69
N LEU A 127 -29.98 -0.19 -20.46
CA LEU A 127 -30.07 1.16 -21.02
C LEU A 127 -31.29 1.33 -21.89
N LEU A 128 -31.57 0.35 -22.79
CA LEU A 128 -32.74 0.37 -23.64
C LEU A 128 -34.06 0.31 -22.84
N GLN A 129 -34.14 -0.51 -21.82
CA GLN A 129 -35.29 -0.58 -20.92
C GLN A 129 -35.51 0.76 -20.23
N ARG A 130 -34.46 1.38 -19.70
CA ARG A 130 -34.59 2.65 -18.98
C ARG A 130 -34.94 3.82 -19.92
N LEU A 131 -34.42 3.79 -21.15
CA LEU A 131 -34.83 4.75 -22.18
C LEU A 131 -36.32 4.56 -22.61
N GLN A 132 -36.81 3.30 -22.69
CA GLN A 132 -38.20 3.03 -22.96
C GLN A 132 -39.13 3.51 -21.83
N GLU A 133 -38.73 3.26 -20.58
CA GLU A 133 -39.43 3.79 -19.39
C GLU A 133 -39.46 5.33 -19.39
N TRP A 134 -38.32 5.95 -19.72
CA TRP A 134 -38.24 7.41 -19.83
C TRP A 134 -39.16 7.95 -20.92
N VAL A 135 -39.15 7.36 -22.12
CA VAL A 135 -40.08 7.76 -23.21
C VAL A 135 -41.56 7.59 -22.82
N SER A 136 -41.87 6.50 -22.09
CA SER A 136 -43.28 6.26 -21.66
C SER A 136 -43.76 7.21 -20.57
N ASN A 137 -42.82 7.73 -19.76
CA ASN A 137 -43.14 8.61 -18.64
C ASN A 137 -43.01 10.12 -18.97
N THR A 138 -42.62 10.47 -20.19
CA THR A 138 -42.33 11.86 -20.57
C THR A 138 -43.60 12.65 -20.78
N SER A 139 -44.13 13.22 -19.71
CA SER A 139 -45.10 14.30 -19.69
C SER A 139 -44.51 15.63 -19.17
N GLN A 140 -43.20 15.74 -19.16
CA GLN A 140 -42.42 16.84 -18.57
C GLN A 140 -42.00 17.88 -19.62
N SER A 141 -41.54 19.05 -19.16
CA SER A 141 -41.00 20.08 -20.03
C SER A 141 -39.74 19.59 -20.76
N GLU A 142 -39.44 20.12 -21.95
CA GLU A 142 -38.33 19.73 -22.78
C GLU A 142 -36.95 19.86 -22.05
N GLU A 143 -36.81 20.82 -21.14
CA GLU A 143 -35.64 21.04 -20.32
C GLU A 143 -35.46 19.96 -19.24
N GLU A 144 -36.53 19.54 -18.56
CA GLU A 144 -36.48 18.45 -17.56
C GLU A 144 -36.20 17.11 -18.22
N ALA A 145 -36.74 16.89 -19.43
CA ALA A 145 -36.51 15.71 -20.23
C ALA A 145 -35.01 15.56 -20.63
N ASN A 146 -34.37 16.66 -21.04
CA ASN A 146 -32.97 16.68 -21.39
C ASN A 146 -32.06 16.44 -20.16
N GLN A 147 -32.38 17.01 -19.01
CA GLN A 147 -31.62 16.79 -17.76
C GLN A 147 -31.74 15.35 -17.27
N GLU A 148 -32.91 14.70 -17.42
CA GLU A 148 -33.03 13.28 -17.08
C GLU A 148 -32.26 12.39 -18.05
N LEU A 149 -32.23 12.70 -19.32
CA LEU A 149 -31.47 11.96 -20.32
C LEU A 149 -29.95 12.08 -20.07
N GLU A 150 -29.48 13.27 -19.70
CA GLU A 150 -28.09 13.49 -19.28
C GLU A 150 -27.73 12.67 -18.04
N LYS A 151 -28.62 12.63 -17.02
CA LYS A 151 -28.44 11.79 -15.83
C LYS A 151 -28.38 10.29 -16.15
N ILE A 152 -29.23 9.82 -17.06
CA ILE A 152 -29.21 8.43 -17.52
C ILE A 152 -27.90 8.13 -18.24
N ASN A 153 -27.46 9.00 -19.15
CA ASN A 153 -26.22 8.84 -19.88
C ASN A 153 -25.00 8.84 -18.92
N ASP A 154 -24.96 9.76 -17.97
CA ASP A 154 -23.91 9.83 -16.95
C ASP A 154 -23.87 8.58 -16.09
N TYR A 155 -25.01 8.07 -15.65
CA TYR A 155 -25.09 6.83 -14.89
C TYR A 155 -24.52 5.65 -15.67
N TYR A 156 -24.95 5.44 -16.92
CA TYR A 156 -24.46 4.31 -17.73
C TYR A 156 -23.02 4.49 -18.22
N THR A 157 -22.56 5.72 -18.36
CA THR A 157 -21.16 5.97 -18.77
C THR A 157 -20.19 5.78 -17.62
N TYR A 158 -20.57 6.22 -16.41
CA TYR A 158 -19.62 6.39 -15.31
C TYR A 158 -19.93 5.57 -14.05
N GLU A 159 -21.19 5.33 -13.73
CA GLU A 159 -21.58 4.73 -12.45
C GLU A 159 -22.02 3.27 -12.58
N TRP A 160 -22.45 2.87 -13.77
CA TRP A 160 -22.95 1.51 -13.98
C TRP A 160 -21.82 0.47 -13.82
N GLN A 161 -22.08 -0.56 -13.01
CA GLN A 161 -21.21 -1.70 -12.81
C GLN A 161 -22.04 -2.98 -12.90
N ASP A 162 -21.45 -4.03 -13.47
CA ASP A 162 -22.07 -5.34 -13.47
C ASP A 162 -22.19 -5.90 -12.05
N MET A 163 -23.30 -6.56 -11.76
CA MET A 163 -23.55 -7.15 -10.43
C MET A 163 -22.50 -8.17 -10.01
N ARG A 164 -21.88 -8.88 -10.95
CA ARG A 164 -20.79 -9.81 -10.69
C ARG A 164 -19.56 -9.09 -10.15
N GLU A 165 -19.20 -7.94 -10.72
CA GLU A 165 -18.08 -7.11 -10.25
C GLU A 165 -18.37 -6.50 -8.87
N VAL A 166 -19.57 -6.00 -8.66
CA VAL A 166 -20.01 -5.46 -7.36
C VAL A 166 -19.96 -6.54 -6.27
N ARG A 167 -20.48 -7.74 -6.57
CA ARG A 167 -20.46 -8.88 -5.65
C ARG A 167 -19.04 -9.32 -5.33
N ALA A 168 -18.17 -9.43 -6.35
CA ALA A 168 -16.78 -9.81 -6.18
C ALA A 168 -16.00 -8.80 -5.34
N ASN A 169 -16.23 -7.52 -5.56
CA ASN A 169 -15.60 -6.44 -4.80
C ASN A 169 -16.05 -6.45 -3.33
N ALA A 170 -17.35 -6.63 -3.10
CA ALA A 170 -17.90 -6.72 -1.75
C ALA A 170 -17.41 -7.97 -1.00
N LEU A 171 -17.33 -9.12 -1.68
CA LEU A 171 -16.77 -10.34 -1.13
C LEU A 171 -15.32 -10.16 -0.69
N LEU A 172 -14.51 -9.58 -1.56
CA LEU A 172 -13.10 -9.36 -1.28
C LEU A 172 -12.92 -8.40 -0.10
N ASN A 173 -13.67 -7.31 -0.06
CA ASN A 173 -13.65 -6.34 1.05
C ASN A 173 -14.10 -6.96 2.38
N HIS A 174 -15.06 -7.89 2.35
CA HIS A 174 -15.49 -8.62 3.54
C HIS A 174 -14.32 -9.47 4.10
N TYR A 175 -13.69 -10.29 3.27
CA TYR A 175 -12.59 -11.15 3.70
C TYR A 175 -11.32 -10.39 4.06
N ILE A 176 -11.05 -9.24 3.43
CA ILE A 176 -9.94 -8.36 3.80
C ILE A 176 -10.05 -7.91 5.26
N LYS A 177 -11.27 -7.58 5.69
CA LYS A 177 -11.54 -7.20 7.09
C LYS A 177 -11.50 -8.41 8.02
N GLU A 178 -12.13 -9.52 7.61
CA GLU A 178 -12.22 -10.74 8.42
C GLU A 178 -10.85 -11.33 8.75
N TYR A 179 -9.97 -11.44 7.74
CA TYR A 179 -8.62 -12.00 7.92
C TYR A 179 -7.56 -10.97 8.26
N SER A 180 -7.92 -9.70 8.47
CA SER A 180 -6.95 -8.63 8.73
C SER A 180 -5.81 -8.60 7.70
N ILE A 181 -6.16 -8.75 6.42
CA ILE A 181 -5.20 -8.90 5.32
C ILE A 181 -4.16 -7.76 5.26
N PRO A 182 -4.48 -6.47 5.53
CA PRO A 182 -3.48 -5.41 5.55
C PRO A 182 -2.36 -5.63 6.57
N LEU A 183 -2.71 -6.14 7.77
CA LEU A 183 -1.72 -6.48 8.78
C LEU A 183 -0.83 -7.64 8.32
N MET A 184 -1.43 -8.65 7.70
CA MET A 184 -0.70 -9.79 7.14
C MET A 184 0.27 -9.36 6.03
N PHE A 185 -0.13 -8.43 5.16
CA PHE A 185 0.72 -7.87 4.12
C PHE A 185 1.89 -7.07 4.72
N ASN A 186 1.65 -6.25 5.73
CA ASN A 186 2.71 -5.53 6.41
C ASN A 186 3.74 -6.48 7.06
N GLN A 187 3.27 -7.59 7.66
CA GLN A 187 4.16 -8.64 8.17
C GLN A 187 4.95 -9.34 7.05
N GLY A 188 4.34 -9.55 5.89
CA GLY A 188 5.03 -10.10 4.72
C GLY A 188 6.07 -9.15 4.15
N PHE A 189 5.79 -7.86 4.16
CA PHE A 189 6.77 -6.83 3.78
C PHE A 189 7.98 -6.79 4.73
N MET A 190 7.76 -7.02 6.04
CA MET A 190 8.85 -7.19 6.98
C MET A 190 9.73 -8.40 6.63
N ASP A 191 9.13 -9.54 6.24
CA ASP A 191 9.89 -10.71 5.79
C ASP A 191 10.68 -10.39 4.51
N ALA A 192 10.07 -9.66 3.55
CA ALA A 192 10.75 -9.22 2.34
C ALA A 192 12.00 -8.38 2.65
N MET A 193 11.90 -7.44 3.59
CA MET A 193 13.02 -6.60 4.00
C MET A 193 14.07 -7.38 4.81
N ALA A 194 13.65 -8.35 5.62
CA ALA A 194 14.54 -9.11 6.49
C ALA A 194 15.34 -10.17 5.75
N ILE A 195 14.71 -10.88 4.83
CA ILE A 195 15.30 -12.07 4.16
C ILE A 195 15.15 -12.08 2.64
N GLY A 196 14.48 -11.09 2.06
CA GLY A 196 14.29 -10.99 0.62
C GLY A 196 13.22 -11.92 0.04
N GLU A 197 12.29 -12.43 0.83
CA GLU A 197 11.20 -13.29 0.37
C GLU A 197 9.88 -12.90 1.04
N GLU A 198 8.83 -12.84 0.24
CA GLU A 198 7.46 -12.59 0.68
C GLU A 198 6.53 -13.59 0.03
N ILE A 199 5.80 -14.39 0.85
CA ILE A 199 5.07 -15.54 0.34
C ILE A 199 3.75 -15.71 1.09
N TYR A 200 2.68 -15.88 0.30
CA TYR A 200 1.31 -16.12 0.79
C TYR A 200 0.75 -17.40 0.19
N GLN A 201 -0.11 -18.06 0.93
CA GLN A 201 -0.85 -19.23 0.47
C GLN A 201 -2.34 -18.96 0.54
N CYS A 202 -3.02 -19.17 -0.58
CA CYS A 202 -4.47 -19.25 -0.67
C CYS A 202 -4.88 -20.71 -0.69
N ASP A 203 -5.83 -21.09 0.17
CA ASP A 203 -6.31 -22.45 0.27
C ASP A 203 -7.80 -22.48 0.65
N ILE A 204 -8.41 -23.67 0.63
CA ILE A 204 -9.79 -23.89 1.03
C ILE A 204 -9.76 -24.71 2.32
N VAL A 205 -10.28 -24.15 3.40
CA VAL A 205 -10.37 -24.79 4.70
C VAL A 205 -11.83 -24.80 5.16
N GLY A 206 -12.38 -25.98 5.45
CA GLY A 206 -13.78 -26.07 5.86
C GLY A 206 -14.79 -25.62 4.79
N GLY A 207 -14.36 -25.54 3.51
CA GLY A 207 -15.18 -25.02 2.41
C GLY A 207 -15.15 -23.50 2.24
N GLU A 208 -14.39 -22.79 3.05
CA GLU A 208 -14.19 -21.34 2.95
C GLU A 208 -12.81 -21.02 2.34
N PRO A 209 -12.72 -19.97 1.50
CA PRO A 209 -11.44 -19.51 0.99
C PRO A 209 -10.65 -18.85 2.11
N THR A 210 -9.38 -19.20 2.25
CA THR A 210 -8.47 -18.67 3.26
C THR A 210 -7.19 -18.15 2.61
N ILE A 211 -6.59 -17.16 3.22
CA ILE A 211 -5.26 -16.66 2.87
C ILE A 211 -4.40 -16.56 4.12
N LYS A 212 -3.16 -16.98 4.03
CA LYS A 212 -2.20 -16.89 5.12
C LYS A 212 -0.79 -16.58 4.61
N LYS A 213 -0.03 -15.88 5.43
CA LYS A 213 1.40 -15.69 5.23
C LYS A 213 2.13 -17.00 5.53
N LEU A 214 3.05 -17.40 4.67
CA LEU A 214 3.94 -18.53 4.92
C LEU A 214 5.24 -18.07 5.56
N ASN A 215 5.78 -18.90 6.47
CA ASN A 215 7.10 -18.66 7.02
C ASN A 215 8.18 -19.06 6.01
N PRO A 216 9.03 -18.14 5.55
CA PRO A 216 10.06 -18.43 4.56
C PRO A 216 11.15 -19.41 5.05
N LEU A 217 11.26 -19.64 6.34
CA LEU A 217 12.13 -20.67 6.88
C LEU A 217 11.61 -22.08 6.60
N LYS A 218 10.27 -22.24 6.51
CA LYS A 218 9.58 -23.51 6.29
C LYS A 218 9.29 -23.85 4.82
N ILE A 219 9.64 -22.95 3.89
CA ILE A 219 9.35 -23.11 2.47
C ILE A 219 10.62 -23.31 1.64
N ARG A 220 10.52 -24.16 0.63
CA ARG A 220 11.57 -24.38 -0.37
C ARG A 220 10.98 -24.21 -1.74
N ILE A 221 11.60 -23.38 -2.56
CA ILE A 221 11.13 -23.03 -3.90
C ILE A 221 12.16 -23.52 -4.91
N PHE A 222 11.74 -24.42 -5.79
CA PHE A 222 12.55 -24.92 -6.89
C PHE A 222 11.97 -24.42 -8.20
N LYS A 223 12.74 -23.66 -8.94
CA LYS A 223 12.31 -23.13 -10.23
C LYS A 223 13.46 -23.14 -11.24
N GLY A 224 13.10 -23.37 -12.51
CA GLY A 224 13.95 -23.12 -13.64
C GLY A 224 13.70 -21.73 -14.17
N GLY A 225 14.78 -20.96 -14.45
CA GLY A 225 14.69 -19.62 -15.01
C GLY A 225 14.87 -18.48 -14.01
N TYR A 226 14.75 -17.25 -14.54
CA TYR A 226 15.13 -16.01 -13.85
C TYR A 226 13.94 -15.22 -13.28
N SER A 227 12.75 -15.82 -13.28
CA SER A 227 11.57 -15.15 -12.73
C SER A 227 11.69 -14.97 -11.22
N ASN A 228 11.35 -13.78 -10.73
CA ASN A 228 11.28 -13.49 -9.29
C ASN A 228 9.95 -13.93 -8.65
N LYS A 229 8.97 -14.37 -9.46
CA LYS A 229 7.65 -14.79 -9.00
C LYS A 229 7.68 -16.22 -8.48
N VAL A 230 7.09 -16.44 -7.32
CA VAL A 230 7.00 -17.76 -6.68
C VAL A 230 6.05 -18.69 -7.47
N GLU A 231 5.06 -18.14 -8.14
CA GLU A 231 4.09 -18.88 -8.97
C GLU A 231 4.73 -19.60 -10.17
N ASP A 232 5.87 -19.09 -10.61
CA ASP A 232 6.62 -19.71 -11.72
C ASP A 232 7.44 -20.93 -11.29
N ALA A 233 7.44 -21.24 -9.98
CA ALA A 233 8.16 -22.40 -9.47
C ALA A 233 7.66 -23.72 -10.12
N ASP A 234 8.60 -24.62 -10.36
CA ASP A 234 8.29 -25.98 -10.83
C ASP A 234 7.87 -26.88 -9.68
N MET A 235 8.42 -26.65 -8.50
CA MET A 235 8.11 -27.35 -7.27
C MET A 235 8.24 -26.43 -6.05
N ILE A 236 7.29 -26.55 -5.12
CA ILE A 236 7.32 -25.87 -3.81
C ILE A 236 7.14 -26.93 -2.73
N ILE A 237 8.01 -26.89 -1.72
CA ILE A 237 7.99 -27.80 -0.58
C ILE A 237 7.75 -26.98 0.67
N LEU A 238 6.71 -27.36 1.43
CA LEU A 238 6.44 -26.83 2.76
C LEU A 238 6.81 -27.90 3.78
N GLU A 239 7.72 -27.55 4.68
CA GLU A 239 8.22 -28.44 5.73
C GLU A 239 7.67 -27.97 7.07
N ASP A 240 6.76 -28.74 7.64
CA ASP A 240 6.10 -28.43 8.93
C ASP A 240 6.28 -29.60 9.90
N TYR A 241 6.14 -29.31 11.21
CA TYR A 241 6.14 -30.30 12.26
C TYR A 241 4.77 -30.25 12.96
N TRP A 242 4.05 -31.38 12.94
CA TRP A 242 2.71 -31.49 13.49
C TRP A 242 2.64 -32.58 14.54
N SER A 243 1.80 -32.38 15.56
CA SER A 243 1.57 -33.44 16.53
C SER A 243 0.90 -34.64 15.87
N PRO A 244 1.12 -35.87 16.34
CA PRO A 244 0.45 -37.05 15.80
C PRO A 244 -1.07 -36.90 15.75
N ALA A 245 -1.68 -36.32 16.78
CA ALA A 245 -3.11 -36.06 16.82
C ALA A 245 -3.56 -35.12 15.68
N GLN A 246 -2.84 -34.01 15.45
CA GLN A 246 -3.14 -33.08 14.35
C GLN A 246 -3.01 -33.75 12.97
N VAL A 247 -2.04 -34.66 12.82
CA VAL A 247 -1.85 -35.42 11.57
C VAL A 247 -3.03 -36.34 11.36
N VAL A 248 -3.42 -37.11 12.38
CA VAL A 248 -4.55 -38.04 12.31
C VAL A 248 -5.85 -37.29 12.02
N ASP A 249 -6.12 -36.19 12.73
CA ASP A 249 -7.33 -35.39 12.51
C ASP A 249 -7.40 -34.80 11.11
N THR A 250 -6.25 -34.32 10.57
CA THR A 250 -6.22 -33.71 9.25
C THR A 250 -6.34 -34.71 8.10
N PHE A 251 -5.82 -35.93 8.26
CA PHE A 251 -5.74 -36.93 7.23
C PHE A 251 -6.55 -38.22 7.52
N TYR A 252 -7.47 -38.17 8.48
CA TYR A 252 -8.26 -39.33 8.93
C TYR A 252 -8.89 -40.14 7.79
N ASP A 253 -9.44 -39.42 6.79
CA ASP A 253 -10.13 -40.07 5.66
C ASP A 253 -9.18 -40.80 4.70
N VAL A 254 -7.87 -40.51 4.77
CA VAL A 254 -6.88 -41.05 3.81
C VAL A 254 -5.91 -42.03 4.48
N LEU A 255 -5.71 -41.93 5.79
CA LEU A 255 -4.84 -42.80 6.57
C LEU A 255 -5.43 -44.17 6.73
N THR A 256 -4.59 -45.22 6.58
CA THR A 256 -4.99 -46.58 6.92
C THR A 256 -4.90 -46.81 8.45
N LYS A 257 -5.61 -47.80 8.96
CA LYS A 257 -5.53 -48.14 10.40
C LYS A 257 -4.10 -48.48 10.83
N LYS A 258 -3.30 -49.06 9.95
CA LYS A 258 -1.90 -49.38 10.20
C LYS A 258 -1.03 -48.10 10.31
N ASP A 259 -1.32 -47.09 9.48
CA ASP A 259 -0.63 -45.82 9.51
C ASP A 259 -0.96 -45.09 10.81
N ILE A 260 -2.24 -45.12 11.24
CA ILE A 260 -2.64 -44.48 12.51
C ILE A 260 -1.95 -45.17 13.69
N GLU A 261 -1.98 -46.52 13.75
CA GLU A 261 -1.30 -47.27 14.80
C GLU A 261 0.23 -47.04 14.80
N TYR A 262 0.84 -46.91 13.64
CA TYR A 262 2.23 -46.55 13.49
C TYR A 262 2.49 -45.13 14.05
N LEU A 263 1.66 -44.15 13.68
CA LEU A 263 1.80 -42.75 14.13
C LEU A 263 1.61 -42.59 15.65
N GLU A 264 0.68 -43.36 16.24
CA GLU A 264 0.43 -43.34 17.69
C GLU A 264 1.54 -44.00 18.48
N ASN A 265 2.16 -45.05 17.94
CA ASN A 265 3.16 -45.85 18.67
C ASN A 265 4.59 -45.37 18.43
N THR A 266 4.87 -44.69 17.35
CA THR A 266 6.23 -44.32 16.97
C THR A 266 6.89 -43.34 17.95
N PRO A 267 6.23 -42.33 18.52
CA PRO A 267 6.82 -41.47 19.54
C PRO A 267 7.27 -42.23 20.80
N ASN A 268 6.59 -43.31 21.15
CA ASN A 268 6.92 -44.10 22.33
C ASN A 268 8.11 -45.08 22.10
N ASN A 269 8.37 -45.44 20.87
CA ASN A 269 9.44 -46.39 20.52
C ASN A 269 10.80 -45.73 20.24
N LEU A 270 10.84 -44.39 20.16
CA LEU A 270 12.06 -43.63 19.86
C LEU A 270 13.04 -43.51 21.03
N GLY A 271 12.66 -43.91 22.24
CA GLY A 271 13.44 -43.67 23.45
C GLY A 271 14.83 -44.31 23.50
N GLN A 272 15.06 -45.43 22.79
CA GLN A 272 16.39 -46.07 22.76
C GLN A 272 17.07 -45.97 21.36
N SER A 273 16.32 -46.06 20.30
CA SER A 273 16.86 -46.01 18.93
C SER A 273 17.17 -44.60 18.45
N ALA A 274 16.58 -43.59 19.06
CA ALA A 274 16.83 -42.19 18.71
C ALA A 274 18.21 -41.70 19.20
N THR A 275 18.70 -42.20 20.34
CA THR A 275 20.03 -41.86 20.87
C THR A 275 21.14 -42.41 19.98
N ASP A 276 21.02 -43.67 19.57
CA ASP A 276 22.03 -44.28 18.69
C ASP A 276 22.01 -43.65 17.29
N SER A 277 20.86 -43.25 16.81
CA SER A 277 20.73 -42.55 15.53
C SER A 277 21.22 -41.09 15.60
N MET A 278 21.05 -40.42 16.74
CA MET A 278 21.56 -39.08 16.97
C MET A 278 23.10 -39.06 17.01
N ASP A 279 23.73 -40.02 17.64
CA ASP A 279 25.18 -40.09 17.67
C ASP A 279 25.79 -40.26 16.26
N ASN A 280 25.21 -41.14 15.45
CA ASN A 280 25.64 -41.33 14.06
C ASN A 280 25.37 -40.10 13.17
N ILE A 281 24.30 -39.37 13.44
CA ILE A 281 23.99 -38.15 12.70
C ILE A 281 24.87 -37.00 13.16
N ASN A 282 25.12 -36.90 14.46
CA ASN A 282 26.03 -35.91 15.00
C ASN A 282 27.44 -36.11 14.43
N GLU A 283 27.91 -37.34 14.33
CA GLU A 283 29.20 -37.67 13.70
C GLU A 283 29.22 -37.28 12.19
N SER A 284 28.14 -37.57 11.46
CA SER A 284 28.05 -37.25 10.04
C SER A 284 27.96 -35.77 9.74
N LEU A 285 27.51 -34.99 10.71
CA LEU A 285 27.38 -33.51 10.63
C LEU A 285 28.59 -32.79 11.22
N GLY A 286 29.60 -33.49 11.69
CA GLY A 286 30.80 -32.90 12.28
C GLY A 286 30.68 -32.63 13.78
N PHE A 287 29.78 -33.34 14.47
CA PHE A 287 29.81 -33.36 15.93
C PHE A 287 30.70 -34.44 16.47
N VAL A 288 31.54 -34.09 17.42
CA VAL A 288 32.34 -35.04 18.19
C VAL A 288 31.89 -34.95 19.65
N ASN A 289 31.47 -36.07 20.22
CA ASN A 289 31.01 -36.17 21.60
C ASN A 289 29.82 -35.25 21.96
N GLY A 290 28.88 -35.07 21.02
CA GLY A 290 27.70 -34.21 21.24
C GLY A 290 27.96 -32.70 21.13
N ASN A 291 29.21 -32.30 20.87
CA ASN A 291 29.56 -30.92 20.59
C ASN A 291 29.89 -30.75 19.12
N MET A 292 29.38 -29.68 18.54
CA MET A 292 29.80 -29.30 17.18
C MET A 292 31.30 -29.00 17.14
N ILE A 293 31.97 -29.48 16.12
CA ILE A 293 33.33 -29.02 15.83
C ILE A 293 33.24 -27.57 15.40
N GLY A 294 33.62 -26.67 16.28
CA GLY A 294 33.38 -25.25 16.15
C GLY A 294 32.07 -24.84 16.85
N ASP A 295 32.15 -24.66 18.14
CA ASP A 295 31.08 -24.15 19.04
C ASP A 295 30.63 -22.71 18.66
N GLU A 296 31.22 -22.20 17.60
CA GLU A 296 31.13 -20.81 17.12
C GLU A 296 29.82 -20.52 16.36
N LEU A 297 29.09 -21.54 15.93
CA LEU A 297 27.84 -21.39 15.21
C LEU A 297 26.63 -21.19 16.10
N GLY A 298 26.82 -21.03 17.42
CA GLY A 298 25.68 -20.99 18.33
C GLY A 298 24.84 -22.25 18.14
N THR A 299 25.47 -23.37 18.40
CA THR A 299 24.93 -24.73 18.23
C THR A 299 23.49 -24.87 18.70
N ASP A 300 23.20 -24.25 19.81
CA ASP A 300 21.87 -24.29 20.42
C ASP A 300 20.78 -23.73 19.49
N THR A 301 21.08 -22.65 18.78
CA THR A 301 20.06 -21.98 17.95
C THR A 301 19.94 -22.60 16.56
N PHE A 302 21.06 -23.03 15.97
CA PHE A 302 21.03 -23.58 14.63
C PHE A 302 20.58 -25.02 14.61
N PHE A 303 21.11 -25.81 15.50
CA PHE A 303 20.95 -27.25 15.43
C PHE A 303 19.60 -27.72 15.97
N TRP A 304 19.20 -27.10 17.08
CA TRP A 304 17.99 -27.47 17.78
C TRP A 304 16.74 -26.76 17.25
N ASP A 305 16.90 -25.55 16.75
CA ASP A 305 15.77 -24.76 16.34
C ASP A 305 16.11 -23.73 15.25
N PRO A 306 16.34 -24.15 14.01
CA PRO A 306 16.49 -23.20 12.92
C PRO A 306 15.19 -22.43 12.62
N MET A 307 14.09 -22.84 13.24
CA MET A 307 12.75 -22.26 13.00
C MET A 307 12.29 -21.33 14.12
N GLY A 308 12.92 -21.34 15.27
CA GLY A 308 12.56 -20.52 16.42
C GLY A 308 12.65 -21.23 17.77
N ASP A 309 12.57 -20.49 18.88
CA ASP A 309 12.83 -20.94 20.25
C ASP A 309 11.68 -21.76 20.87
N TYR A 310 10.75 -22.30 20.11
CA TYR A 310 9.52 -22.90 20.64
C TYR A 310 9.46 -24.42 20.53
N GLY A 311 10.57 -25.11 20.55
CA GLY A 311 10.58 -26.57 20.57
C GLY A 311 10.20 -27.23 19.23
N GLU A 312 10.00 -26.47 18.18
CA GLU A 312 9.97 -26.99 16.81
C GLU A 312 11.40 -27.33 16.38
N ASN A 313 11.99 -28.26 17.05
CA ASN A 313 13.36 -28.61 16.77
C ASN A 313 13.44 -29.14 15.37
N SER A 314 14.37 -28.63 14.64
CA SER A 314 14.84 -29.27 13.46
C SER A 314 15.52 -30.56 13.83
N SER A 315 14.81 -31.46 14.40
CA SER A 315 15.41 -32.75 14.55
C SER A 315 15.76 -33.22 13.17
N LEU A 316 16.92 -33.66 13.05
CA LEU A 316 17.41 -34.42 11.93
C LEU A 316 16.61 -35.73 11.76
N LEU A 317 15.71 -35.98 12.64
CA LEU A 317 14.79 -37.08 12.63
C LEU A 317 13.46 -36.62 12.02
N PRO A 318 12.65 -37.51 11.48
CA PRO A 318 11.28 -37.19 11.02
C PRO A 318 10.33 -36.75 12.16
N TYR A 319 10.85 -36.60 13.36
CA TYR A 319 10.19 -36.14 14.57
C TYR A 319 11.04 -35.08 15.25
N ASP A 320 10.42 -34.13 15.90
CA ASP A 320 11.11 -33.21 16.78
C ASP A 320 11.24 -33.76 18.20
N ILE A 321 11.93 -33.04 19.11
CA ILE A 321 12.09 -33.42 20.52
C ILE A 321 10.76 -33.52 21.26
N ALA A 322 9.74 -32.74 20.84
CA ALA A 322 8.40 -32.79 21.41
C ALA A 322 7.56 -33.98 20.87
N GLY A 323 8.12 -34.82 20.01
CA GLY A 323 7.42 -35.94 19.40
C GLY A 323 6.52 -35.54 18.23
N ASN A 324 6.69 -34.34 17.67
CA ASN A 324 5.97 -33.93 16.50
C ASN A 324 6.49 -34.65 15.24
N LEU A 325 5.61 -34.90 14.31
CA LEU A 325 5.92 -35.56 13.06
C LEU A 325 6.28 -34.53 11.99
N ARG A 326 7.33 -34.80 11.25
CA ARG A 326 7.68 -34.00 10.07
C ARG A 326 6.68 -34.25 8.95
N VAL A 327 6.04 -33.21 8.47
CA VAL A 327 5.04 -33.22 7.43
C VAL A 327 5.55 -32.40 6.24
N LEU A 328 5.81 -33.07 5.13
CA LEU A 328 6.23 -32.44 3.88
C LEU A 328 5.02 -32.31 2.97
N ARG A 329 4.57 -31.08 2.73
CA ARG A 329 3.55 -30.78 1.73
C ARG A 329 4.24 -30.31 0.47
N VAL A 330 4.10 -31.07 -0.61
CA VAL A 330 4.81 -30.85 -1.87
C VAL A 330 3.82 -30.50 -2.96
N TYR A 331 4.12 -29.42 -3.67
CA TYR A 331 3.39 -28.96 -4.84
C TYR A 331 4.32 -28.98 -6.04
N TRP A 332 3.90 -29.60 -7.15
CA TRP A 332 4.73 -29.66 -8.36
C TRP A 332 3.91 -29.46 -9.63
N LYS A 333 4.54 -28.89 -10.66
CA LYS A 333 3.96 -28.76 -11.98
C LYS A 333 4.13 -30.04 -12.77
N SER A 334 3.06 -30.48 -13.40
CA SER A 334 3.02 -31.60 -14.32
C SER A 334 2.26 -31.19 -15.58
N ARG A 335 2.05 -32.13 -16.49
CA ARG A 335 1.33 -31.86 -17.73
C ARG A 335 0.13 -32.77 -17.83
N ARG A 336 -1.04 -32.21 -18.14
CA ARG A 336 -2.27 -32.94 -18.40
C ARG A 336 -2.47 -33.08 -19.90
N ARG A 337 -2.79 -34.31 -20.36
CA ARG A 337 -3.14 -34.56 -21.73
C ARG A 337 -4.61 -34.19 -21.99
N ILE A 338 -4.82 -33.39 -23.04
CA ILE A 338 -6.17 -33.07 -23.54
C ILE A 338 -6.21 -33.37 -25.04
N LYS A 339 -7.43 -33.63 -25.54
CA LYS A 339 -7.69 -33.90 -26.95
C LYS A 339 -8.41 -32.69 -27.55
N LYS A 340 -7.84 -32.11 -28.60
CA LYS A 340 -8.54 -31.19 -29.49
C LYS A 340 -9.17 -32.05 -30.59
N VAL A 341 -10.47 -32.11 -30.63
CA VAL A 341 -11.21 -32.88 -31.63
C VAL A 341 -11.77 -31.91 -32.67
N ARG A 342 -11.46 -32.17 -33.90
CA ARG A 342 -12.04 -31.50 -35.05
C ARG A 342 -13.26 -32.31 -35.48
N SER A 343 -14.43 -31.67 -35.49
CA SER A 343 -15.68 -32.21 -35.93
C SER A 343 -16.35 -31.28 -36.93
N TYR A 344 -17.26 -31.80 -37.74
CA TYR A 344 -18.06 -30.98 -38.64
C TYR A 344 -19.45 -30.80 -38.04
N ASP A 345 -19.94 -29.56 -38.00
CA ASP A 345 -21.31 -29.31 -37.57
C ASP A 345 -22.29 -29.92 -38.59
N PRO A 346 -23.20 -30.83 -38.18
CA PRO A 346 -24.14 -31.45 -39.10
C PRO A 346 -25.11 -30.49 -39.78
N GLN A 347 -25.31 -29.29 -39.23
CA GLN A 347 -26.26 -28.33 -39.75
C GLN A 347 -25.60 -27.29 -40.68
N THR A 348 -24.42 -26.80 -40.33
CA THR A 348 -23.72 -25.73 -41.08
C THR A 348 -22.62 -26.26 -41.98
N GLY A 349 -22.12 -27.48 -41.72
CA GLY A 349 -20.95 -28.06 -42.42
C GLY A 349 -19.64 -27.37 -42.07
N GLU A 350 -19.63 -26.48 -41.10
CA GLU A 350 -18.42 -25.77 -40.68
C GLU A 350 -17.54 -26.64 -39.77
N GLU A 351 -16.24 -26.43 -39.82
CA GLU A 351 -15.30 -27.11 -38.94
C GLU A 351 -15.40 -26.52 -37.51
N VAL A 352 -15.72 -27.38 -36.56
CA VAL A 352 -15.79 -27.01 -35.14
C VAL A 352 -14.64 -27.70 -34.38
N PHE A 353 -13.94 -26.95 -33.56
CA PHE A 353 -12.87 -27.46 -32.73
C PHE A 353 -13.29 -27.47 -31.25
N ASN A 354 -13.37 -28.66 -30.69
CA ASN A 354 -13.73 -28.86 -29.30
C ASN A 354 -12.57 -29.46 -28.51
N PHE A 355 -12.43 -29.08 -27.23
CA PHE A 355 -11.44 -29.67 -26.33
C PHE A 355 -12.11 -30.64 -25.37
N TYR A 356 -11.63 -31.87 -25.39
CA TYR A 356 -12.14 -32.95 -24.55
C TYR A 356 -11.07 -33.49 -23.60
N PRO A 357 -11.47 -34.09 -22.47
CA PRO A 357 -10.56 -34.76 -21.56
C PRO A 357 -9.95 -36.01 -22.25
N GLU A 358 -8.86 -36.52 -21.70
CA GLU A 358 -8.13 -37.67 -22.19
C GLU A 358 -9.04 -38.91 -22.36
N THR A 359 -10.07 -39.04 -21.52
CA THR A 359 -11.02 -40.18 -21.49
C THR A 359 -12.02 -40.17 -22.65
N TYR A 360 -12.11 -39.09 -23.42
CA TYR A 360 -13.05 -39.02 -24.55
C TYR A 360 -12.67 -40.03 -25.63
N VAL A 361 -13.64 -40.80 -26.08
CA VAL A 361 -13.51 -41.76 -27.17
C VAL A 361 -13.96 -41.08 -28.46
N ILE A 362 -13.12 -41.10 -29.45
CA ILE A 362 -13.34 -40.46 -30.75
C ILE A 362 -14.31 -41.31 -31.57
N ASP A 363 -15.28 -40.67 -32.16
CA ASP A 363 -16.16 -41.29 -33.15
C ASP A 363 -15.57 -41.09 -34.55
N LYS A 364 -14.89 -42.12 -35.03
CA LYS A 364 -14.29 -42.12 -36.38
C LYS A 364 -15.34 -42.18 -37.48
N ASP A 365 -16.51 -42.72 -37.18
CA ASP A 365 -17.60 -42.84 -38.14
C ASP A 365 -18.27 -41.48 -38.39
N ALA A 366 -18.20 -40.59 -37.42
CA ALA A 366 -18.62 -39.19 -37.53
C ALA A 366 -17.53 -38.26 -38.14
N GLY A 367 -16.39 -38.81 -38.57
CA GLY A 367 -15.30 -38.03 -39.19
C GLY A 367 -14.49 -37.18 -38.18
N GLU A 368 -14.50 -37.54 -36.90
CA GLU A 368 -13.72 -36.81 -35.89
C GLU A 368 -12.22 -37.13 -36.01
N GLU A 369 -11.41 -36.08 -36.00
CA GLU A 369 -9.95 -36.16 -35.93
C GLU A 369 -9.43 -35.61 -34.60
N GLU A 370 -8.51 -36.36 -33.94
CA GLU A 370 -7.90 -35.89 -32.69
C GLU A 370 -6.51 -35.29 -32.91
N GLN A 371 -6.24 -34.24 -32.19
CA GLN A 371 -4.90 -33.70 -31.95
C GLN A 371 -4.62 -33.65 -30.44
N ILE A 372 -3.48 -34.22 -30.05
CA ILE A 372 -3.11 -34.32 -28.64
C ILE A 372 -2.34 -33.08 -28.23
N PHE A 373 -2.80 -32.44 -27.15
CA PHE A 373 -2.13 -31.30 -26.50
C PHE A 373 -1.85 -31.62 -25.04
N TYR A 374 -0.81 -30.97 -24.51
CA TYR A 374 -0.47 -31.03 -23.10
C TYR A 374 -0.55 -29.64 -22.51
N ILE A 375 -1.40 -29.49 -21.51
CA ILE A 375 -1.52 -28.27 -20.72
C ILE A 375 -0.85 -28.45 -19.36
N ASN A 376 -0.43 -27.37 -18.73
CA ASN A 376 0.14 -27.42 -17.39
C ASN A 376 -0.93 -27.83 -16.36
N GLU A 377 -0.50 -28.60 -15.38
CA GLU A 377 -1.34 -29.10 -14.29
C GLU A 377 -0.57 -29.04 -12.99
N ALA A 378 -1.17 -28.50 -11.93
CA ALA A 378 -0.60 -28.50 -10.59
C ALA A 378 -1.02 -29.77 -9.83
N TRP A 379 -0.05 -30.38 -9.17
CA TRP A 379 -0.23 -31.55 -8.31
C TRP A 379 0.14 -31.22 -6.87
N GLU A 380 -0.48 -31.93 -5.96
CA GLU A 380 -0.16 -31.87 -4.54
C GLU A 380 0.07 -33.27 -3.99
N GLY A 381 0.87 -33.36 -2.95
CA GLY A 381 1.10 -34.59 -2.19
C GLY A 381 1.71 -34.28 -0.85
N THR A 382 1.47 -35.12 0.12
CA THR A 382 2.02 -34.98 1.46
C THR A 382 2.75 -36.24 1.87
N LYS A 383 3.97 -36.08 2.37
CA LYS A 383 4.76 -37.15 2.99
C LYS A 383 4.83 -36.89 4.48
N ILE A 384 4.44 -37.86 5.28
CA ILE A 384 4.43 -37.81 6.74
C ILE A 384 5.49 -38.77 7.25
N GLY A 385 6.41 -38.28 8.04
CA GLY A 385 7.56 -39.05 8.50
C GLY A 385 8.39 -39.59 7.34
N THR A 386 8.71 -40.88 7.34
CA THR A 386 9.55 -41.53 6.34
C THR A 386 8.77 -42.16 5.18
N ASP A 387 7.65 -42.83 5.46
CA ASP A 387 7.02 -43.79 4.51
C ASP A 387 5.53 -43.58 4.26
N ILE A 388 4.89 -42.62 4.90
CA ILE A 388 3.44 -42.38 4.75
C ILE A 388 3.21 -41.33 3.67
N TYR A 389 2.52 -41.71 2.61
CA TYR A 389 2.19 -40.85 1.47
C TYR A 389 0.70 -40.64 1.36
N VAL A 390 0.23 -39.40 1.50
CA VAL A 390 -1.19 -39.03 1.47
C VAL A 390 -1.45 -37.92 0.46
N ASN A 391 -2.71 -37.76 0.04
CA ASN A 391 -3.19 -36.66 -0.82
C ASN A 391 -2.41 -36.46 -2.13
N MET A 392 -1.89 -37.53 -2.71
CA MET A 392 -1.19 -37.48 -4.00
C MET A 392 -2.17 -37.34 -5.16
N ARG A 393 -2.60 -36.14 -5.47
CA ARG A 393 -3.65 -35.84 -6.46
C ARG A 393 -3.40 -34.54 -7.21
N PRO A 394 -4.06 -34.30 -8.36
CA PRO A 394 -4.12 -32.98 -8.95
C PRO A 394 -4.71 -31.96 -7.94
N ARG A 395 -4.10 -30.78 -7.83
CA ARG A 395 -4.57 -29.77 -6.90
C ARG A 395 -5.92 -29.19 -7.34
N ILE A 396 -6.84 -28.95 -6.39
CA ILE A 396 -8.17 -28.43 -6.67
C ILE A 396 -8.09 -26.99 -7.19
N ILE A 397 -7.20 -26.17 -6.63
CA ILE A 397 -7.04 -24.74 -6.93
C ILE A 397 -6.06 -24.52 -8.10
N GLN A 398 -6.26 -25.16 -9.24
CA GLN A 398 -5.31 -25.05 -10.35
C GLN A 398 -5.88 -24.46 -11.64
N TYR A 399 -7.15 -24.72 -11.92
CA TYR A 399 -7.79 -24.28 -13.16
C TYR A 399 -8.71 -23.10 -12.87
N ASN A 400 -8.09 -21.97 -12.55
CA ASN A 400 -8.82 -20.86 -12.02
C ASN A 400 -9.28 -19.88 -13.09
N ARG A 401 -8.59 -19.87 -14.25
CA ARG A 401 -8.95 -18.98 -15.36
C ARG A 401 -9.53 -19.77 -16.52
N LEU A 402 -10.78 -19.46 -16.84
CA LEU A 402 -11.51 -20.06 -17.95
C LEU A 402 -10.89 -19.66 -19.30
N SER A 403 -10.34 -18.45 -19.37
CA SER A 403 -9.66 -17.93 -20.56
C SER A 403 -8.36 -18.65 -20.92
N ASN A 404 -7.66 -19.22 -19.92
CA ASN A 404 -6.41 -19.95 -20.14
C ASN A 404 -6.24 -21.12 -19.15
N PRO A 405 -6.79 -22.29 -19.45
CA PRO A 405 -6.69 -23.47 -18.57
C PRO A 405 -5.26 -23.97 -18.34
N SER A 406 -4.31 -23.60 -19.17
CA SER A 406 -2.88 -23.93 -18.98
C SER A 406 -2.18 -23.03 -17.95
N ARG A 407 -2.79 -21.93 -17.58
CA ARG A 407 -2.28 -21.04 -16.53
C ARG A 407 -2.63 -21.62 -15.16
N CYS A 408 -1.83 -22.54 -14.68
CA CYS A 408 -2.00 -23.13 -13.36
C CYS A 408 -0.94 -22.59 -12.38
N HIS A 409 -1.31 -22.52 -11.12
CA HIS A 409 -0.41 -22.18 -10.01
C HIS A 409 -0.75 -23.03 -8.78
N PHE A 410 0.13 -22.99 -7.78
CA PHE A 410 -0.02 -23.80 -6.57
C PHE A 410 -0.94 -23.21 -5.51
N GLY A 411 -1.60 -22.06 -5.77
CA GLY A 411 -2.24 -21.26 -4.74
C GLY A 411 -1.25 -20.61 -3.78
N ILE A 412 0.02 -20.60 -4.16
CA ILE A 412 1.12 -19.95 -3.42
C ILE A 412 1.64 -18.83 -4.28
N VAL A 413 1.60 -17.63 -3.74
CA VAL A 413 1.91 -16.37 -4.43
C VAL A 413 2.98 -15.64 -3.64
N GLY A 414 3.92 -15.05 -4.33
CA GLY A 414 4.96 -14.29 -3.66
C GLY A 414 6.01 -13.73 -4.60
N SER A 415 7.01 -13.10 -4.02
CA SER A 415 8.16 -12.59 -4.76
C SER A 415 9.46 -12.85 -4.01
N ILE A 416 10.52 -13.06 -4.77
CA ILE A 416 11.89 -13.06 -4.30
C ILE A 416 12.47 -11.70 -4.66
N TYR A 417 12.90 -10.97 -3.64
CA TYR A 417 13.46 -9.63 -3.78
C TYR A 417 14.93 -9.74 -4.19
N ASN A 418 15.17 -9.62 -5.48
CA ASN A 418 16.51 -9.57 -6.05
C ASN A 418 16.46 -8.97 -7.46
N LEU A 419 17.54 -8.37 -7.87
CA LEU A 419 17.69 -7.77 -9.19
C LEU A 419 18.16 -8.79 -10.25
N ASN A 420 18.68 -9.94 -9.83
CA ASN A 420 19.32 -10.90 -10.74
C ASN A 420 18.98 -12.33 -10.39
N ASP A 421 19.30 -13.34 -10.78
CA ASP A 421 19.29 -14.81 -10.63
C ASP A 421 18.32 -15.44 -9.60
N SER A 422 17.31 -14.74 -9.14
CA SER A 422 16.26 -15.24 -8.20
C SER A 422 16.78 -15.78 -6.86
N LYS A 423 17.96 -15.38 -6.42
CA LYS A 423 18.43 -15.61 -5.07
C LYS A 423 17.99 -14.48 -4.17
N PRO A 424 17.43 -14.76 -2.99
CA PRO A 424 16.97 -13.71 -2.09
C PRO A 424 18.18 -12.88 -1.62
N PHE A 425 18.01 -11.56 -1.64
CA PHE A 425 18.96 -10.62 -1.09
C PHE A 425 18.18 -9.48 -0.42
N SER A 426 18.36 -9.32 0.87
CA SER A 426 17.53 -8.47 1.70
C SER A 426 18.19 -7.13 2.03
N LEU A 427 17.42 -6.20 2.59
CA LEU A 427 17.97 -4.98 3.15
C LEU A 427 18.86 -5.26 4.36
N VAL A 428 18.53 -6.30 5.14
CA VAL A 428 19.39 -6.74 6.26
C VAL A 428 20.76 -7.18 5.76
N ASP A 429 20.83 -7.89 4.65
CA ASP A 429 22.12 -8.31 4.06
C ASP A 429 22.99 -7.11 3.66
N MET A 430 22.35 -6.03 3.18
CA MET A 430 23.06 -4.79 2.86
C MET A 430 23.57 -4.06 4.12
N MET A 431 22.79 -4.06 5.19
CA MET A 431 23.11 -3.32 6.42
C MET A 431 23.96 -4.12 7.41
N LYS A 432 23.94 -5.44 7.32
CA LYS A 432 24.61 -6.36 8.25
C LYS A 432 26.10 -6.03 8.49
N PRO A 433 26.95 -5.78 7.46
CA PRO A 433 28.35 -5.44 7.68
C PRO A 433 28.54 -4.18 8.53
N TYR A 434 27.69 -3.17 8.31
CA TYR A 434 27.73 -1.93 9.08
C TYR A 434 27.30 -2.13 10.52
N ASN A 435 26.27 -2.96 10.75
CA ASN A 435 25.82 -3.27 12.10
C ASN A 435 26.89 -4.03 12.88
N TYR A 436 27.54 -5.00 12.26
CA TYR A 436 28.62 -5.75 12.90
C TYR A 436 29.82 -4.87 13.23
N LEU A 437 30.18 -3.98 12.33
CA LEU A 437 31.22 -2.99 12.60
C LEU A 437 30.82 -2.03 13.73
N TYR A 438 29.57 -1.62 13.76
CA TYR A 438 29.01 -0.79 14.85
C TYR A 438 29.12 -1.51 16.19
N ASP A 439 28.74 -2.78 16.28
CA ASP A 439 28.81 -3.58 17.49
C ASP A 439 30.25 -3.74 17.97
N ALA A 440 31.17 -4.03 17.07
CA ALA A 440 32.61 -4.17 17.39
C ALA A 440 33.22 -2.87 17.93
N ILE A 441 32.85 -1.74 17.33
CA ILE A 441 33.34 -0.43 17.80
C ILE A 441 32.69 -0.04 19.11
N HIS A 442 31.41 -0.35 19.28
CA HIS A 442 30.67 -0.06 20.53
C HIS A 442 31.24 -0.88 21.69
N ASP A 443 31.63 -2.13 21.45
CA ASP A 443 32.34 -2.94 22.45
C ASP A 443 33.65 -2.28 22.87
N ARG A 444 34.47 -1.79 21.91
CA ARG A 444 35.69 -1.05 22.23
C ARG A 444 35.43 0.23 23.02
N LEU A 445 34.39 0.97 22.64
CA LEU A 445 33.96 2.16 23.36
C LEU A 445 33.60 1.83 24.80
N ASN A 446 32.80 0.77 25.03
CA ASN A 446 32.45 0.32 26.37
C ASN A 446 33.68 -0.06 27.20
N LYS A 447 34.61 -0.75 26.59
CA LYS A 447 35.88 -1.13 27.24
C LYS A 447 36.75 0.11 27.59
N LEU A 448 36.76 1.13 26.72
CA LEU A 448 37.44 2.38 27.01
C LEU A 448 36.77 3.16 28.13
N ILE A 449 35.46 3.25 28.13
CA ILE A 449 34.69 3.92 29.19
C ILE A 449 34.92 3.19 30.52
N ALA A 450 34.90 1.86 30.53
CA ALA A 450 35.17 1.06 31.74
C ALA A 450 36.60 1.25 32.29
N ARG A 451 37.58 1.51 31.41
CA ARG A 451 38.98 1.77 31.80
C ARG A 451 39.29 3.25 32.06
N ASN A 452 38.32 4.14 31.76
CA ASN A 452 38.57 5.57 31.96
C ASN A 452 38.49 5.93 33.45
N TRP A 453 39.66 5.86 34.08
CA TRP A 453 39.81 6.18 35.50
C TRP A 453 40.02 7.68 35.75
N GLY A 454 39.90 8.53 34.70
CA GLY A 454 40.23 9.94 34.80
C GLY A 454 41.73 10.19 34.93
N SER A 455 42.11 11.08 35.78
CA SER A 455 43.52 11.39 36.05
C SER A 455 44.06 10.49 37.14
N LEU A 456 45.00 9.63 36.80
CA LEU A 456 45.77 8.89 37.80
C LEU A 456 46.89 9.75 38.34
N VAL A 457 46.81 10.05 39.64
CA VAL A 457 47.86 10.77 40.32
C VAL A 457 48.97 9.74 40.66
N ARG A 458 50.13 9.95 40.07
CA ARG A 458 51.31 9.14 40.41
C ARG A 458 51.81 9.59 41.78
N LEU A 459 51.63 8.74 42.78
CA LEU A 459 52.14 8.99 44.12
C LEU A 459 53.39 8.17 44.37
N ASP A 460 54.45 8.84 44.67
CA ASP A 460 55.67 8.21 45.07
C ASP A 460 55.71 8.08 46.57
N PHE A 461 55.76 6.85 47.12
CA PHE A 461 55.77 6.57 48.55
C PHE A 461 56.95 7.22 49.26
N ALA A 462 58.07 7.45 48.55
CA ALA A 462 59.18 8.14 49.09
C ALA A 462 58.87 9.60 49.45
N LYS A 463 57.87 10.19 48.82
CA LYS A 463 57.49 11.61 49.03
C LYS A 463 56.41 11.76 50.12
N LYS A 464 55.97 10.68 50.74
CA LYS A 464 54.97 10.70 51.80
C LYS A 464 55.47 11.55 52.98
N PRO A 465 54.68 12.51 53.47
CA PRO A 465 55.06 13.33 54.61
C PRO A 465 55.35 12.50 55.83
N LYS A 466 56.40 12.90 56.60
CA LYS A 466 56.83 12.20 57.77
C LYS A 466 55.72 12.22 58.83
N GLY A 467 55.38 11.04 59.40
CA GLY A 467 54.31 10.96 60.39
C GLY A 467 52.89 10.81 59.83
N TRP A 468 52.77 10.78 58.50
CA TRP A 468 51.45 10.53 57.91
C TRP A 468 51.31 9.04 57.62
N ASP A 469 50.08 8.53 57.86
CA ASP A 469 49.76 7.20 57.45
C ASP A 469 49.41 7.19 55.95
N VAL A 470 49.58 6.05 55.27
CA VAL A 470 49.30 5.91 53.86
C VAL A 470 47.86 6.18 53.58
N GLU A 471 46.95 5.76 54.42
CA GLU A 471 45.53 5.97 54.29
C GLU A 471 45.16 7.46 54.38
N LYS A 472 45.77 8.18 55.29
CA LYS A 472 45.58 9.63 55.44
C LYS A 472 46.09 10.38 54.23
N TRP A 473 47.21 10.00 53.69
CA TRP A 473 47.82 10.59 52.49
C TRP A 473 46.96 10.36 51.28
N LEU A 474 46.48 9.12 51.07
CA LEU A 474 45.56 8.74 50.01
C LEU A 474 44.18 9.43 50.14
N TYR A 475 43.72 9.64 51.40
CA TYR A 475 42.47 10.37 51.65
C TYR A 475 42.56 11.81 51.11
N TYR A 476 43.61 12.55 51.43
CA TYR A 476 43.78 13.89 50.92
C TYR A 476 43.95 13.94 49.37
N ALA A 477 44.66 12.99 48.80
CA ALA A 477 44.80 12.89 47.35
C ALA A 477 43.46 12.59 46.68
N LYS A 478 42.67 11.65 47.25
CA LYS A 478 41.42 11.18 46.66
C LYS A 478 40.24 12.10 46.90
N THR A 479 40.14 12.70 48.08
CA THR A 479 38.98 13.49 48.53
C THR A 479 39.15 14.95 48.23
N MET A 480 40.38 15.49 48.38
CA MET A 480 40.67 16.93 48.20
C MET A 480 41.45 17.22 46.92
N GLY A 481 41.88 16.21 46.18
CA GLY A 481 42.68 16.36 44.97
C GLY A 481 44.08 16.93 45.25
N LEU A 482 44.54 16.90 46.50
CA LEU A 482 45.78 17.48 46.95
C LEU A 482 46.84 16.37 47.16
N ALA A 483 47.83 16.32 46.27
CA ALA A 483 49.02 15.50 46.50
C ALA A 483 50.03 16.28 47.40
N VAL A 484 49.93 16.02 48.69
CA VAL A 484 50.90 16.63 49.64
C VAL A 484 52.19 15.84 49.60
N GLU A 485 53.27 16.49 49.22
CA GLU A 485 54.59 15.89 49.09
C GLU A 485 55.56 16.56 50.06
N ASP A 486 56.46 15.75 50.72
CA ASP A 486 57.50 16.20 51.57
C ASP A 486 58.88 15.98 50.91
N SER A 487 59.29 16.94 50.11
CA SER A 487 60.58 16.88 49.39
C SER A 487 61.84 16.93 50.30
N PHE A 488 61.62 17.32 51.57
CA PHE A 488 62.77 17.42 52.48
C PHE A 488 63.13 16.07 53.16
N ASN A 489 62.20 15.18 53.30
CA ASN A 489 62.46 13.86 53.90
C ASN A 489 63.20 12.85 53.03
N GLU A 490 63.20 13.10 51.74
CA GLU A 490 63.81 12.22 50.75
C GLU A 490 65.39 12.30 50.71
N GLY A 491 65.91 13.38 51.31
CA GLY A 491 67.33 13.58 51.33
C GLY A 491 68.19 12.53 52.06
N ASN A 492 67.49 11.59 52.75
CA ASN A 492 68.18 10.56 53.53
C ASN A 492 68.29 9.22 52.80
N ILE A 493 67.67 9.05 51.64
CA ILE A 493 67.60 7.75 50.98
C ILE A 493 68.21 7.76 49.57
N GLY A 494 68.58 8.92 49.03
CA GLY A 494 69.08 9.12 47.67
C GLY A 494 70.45 9.85 47.63
N ALA A 495 71.06 9.87 46.46
CA ALA A 495 72.38 10.55 46.21
C ALA A 495 72.29 12.09 46.20
N ALA A 496 71.11 12.71 46.36
CA ALA A 496 70.94 14.16 46.39
C ALA A 496 70.15 14.64 47.61
N THR A 497 70.67 15.66 48.30
CA THR A 497 70.03 16.24 49.52
C THR A 497 69.69 17.73 49.33
N GLY A 498 68.63 18.19 50.00
CA GLY A 498 68.26 19.60 50.04
C GLY A 498 67.51 20.11 48.79
N LYS A 499 67.69 21.34 48.41
CA LYS A 499 67.00 21.98 47.26
C LYS A 499 67.20 21.28 45.93
N LEU A 500 68.34 20.58 45.79
CA LEU A 500 68.65 19.83 44.59
C LEU A 500 67.79 18.54 44.50
N ALA A 501 67.49 17.90 45.61
CA ALA A 501 66.63 16.76 45.65
C ALA A 501 65.19 17.09 45.16
N GLY A 502 64.68 18.22 45.60
CA GLY A 502 63.34 18.75 45.13
C GLY A 502 63.32 19.04 43.63
N ALA A 503 64.43 19.58 43.10
CA ALA A 503 64.50 19.88 41.66
C ALA A 503 64.64 18.61 40.78
N LEU A 504 65.40 17.61 41.24
CA LEU A 504 65.57 16.31 40.53
C LEU A 504 64.31 15.44 40.63
N ASN A 505 63.61 15.51 41.74
CA ASN A 505 62.39 14.74 41.94
C ASN A 505 61.14 15.35 41.31
N ASN A 506 61.16 16.61 40.94
CA ASN A 506 60.05 17.29 40.21
C ASN A 506 59.74 16.57 38.83
N ALA A 507 60.73 15.93 38.27
CA ALA A 507 60.55 15.15 37.05
C ALA A 507 59.75 13.83 37.26
N SER A 508 59.61 13.35 38.52
CA SER A 508 58.91 12.09 38.83
C SER A 508 57.46 12.30 39.30
N THR A 509 57.10 13.55 39.57
CA THR A 509 55.69 13.89 39.89
C THR A 509 54.99 14.32 38.62
N GLY A 510 54.16 13.45 38.13
CA GLY A 510 53.31 13.71 36.97
C GLY A 510 51.90 13.20 37.16
N VAL A 511 50.94 13.94 36.72
CA VAL A 511 49.62 13.39 36.50
C VAL A 511 49.65 12.56 35.24
N ILE A 512 49.50 11.24 35.38
CA ILE A 512 49.27 10.40 34.22
C ILE A 512 47.81 10.67 33.84
N ALA A 513 47.61 11.43 32.79
CA ALA A 513 46.29 11.54 32.21
C ALA A 513 45.88 10.19 31.64
N ALA A 514 45.17 9.40 32.44
CA ALA A 514 44.60 8.14 32.05
C ALA A 514 43.19 8.34 31.48
N SER A 515 42.92 9.56 31.00
CA SER A 515 41.63 9.86 30.38
C SER A 515 41.75 9.67 28.85
N ASP A 516 41.09 8.70 28.33
CA ASP A 516 40.98 8.41 26.89
C ASP A 516 39.86 9.27 26.21
N GLY A 517 39.58 10.46 26.74
CA GLY A 517 38.46 11.31 26.27
C GLY A 517 38.50 11.61 24.77
N ASN A 518 39.68 11.83 24.19
CA ASN A 518 39.82 12.03 22.75
C ASN A 518 39.52 10.75 21.95
N GLN A 519 39.92 9.59 22.44
CA GLN A 519 39.61 8.30 21.79
C GLN A 519 38.11 7.97 21.90
N ILE A 520 37.51 8.24 23.06
CA ILE A 520 36.06 8.10 23.27
C ILE A 520 35.30 8.95 22.26
N GLN A 521 35.68 10.23 22.10
CA GLN A 521 35.05 11.11 21.12
C GLN A 521 35.26 10.63 19.67
N GLN A 522 36.44 10.11 19.34
CA GLN A 522 36.69 9.51 18.00
C GLN A 522 35.79 8.31 17.75
N TYR A 523 35.61 7.41 18.72
CA TYR A 523 34.70 6.28 18.55
C TYR A 523 33.22 6.69 18.46
N ILE A 524 32.79 7.71 19.21
CA ILE A 524 31.42 8.25 19.07
C ILE A 524 31.23 8.79 17.67
N ASN A 525 32.18 9.58 17.15
CA ASN A 525 32.10 10.13 15.79
C ASN A 525 32.08 8.99 14.73
N LEU A 526 32.84 7.93 14.95
CA LEU A 526 32.88 6.78 14.04
C LEU A 526 31.57 5.99 14.07
N LEU A 527 30.95 5.82 15.24
CA LEU A 527 29.64 5.19 15.36
C LEU A 527 28.57 5.99 14.62
N GLU A 528 28.61 7.33 14.71
CA GLU A 528 27.69 8.19 13.95
C GLU A 528 27.94 8.09 12.45
N PHE A 529 29.19 8.04 12.02
CA PHE A 529 29.59 7.89 10.62
C PHE A 529 29.07 6.56 10.06
N ILE A 530 29.25 5.45 10.77
CA ILE A 530 28.74 4.13 10.35
C ILE A 530 27.23 4.13 10.23
N LYS A 531 26.50 4.73 11.17
CA LYS A 531 25.05 4.89 11.08
C LYS A 531 24.64 5.69 9.84
N MET A 532 25.39 6.73 9.50
CA MET A 532 25.13 7.54 8.33
C MET A 532 25.35 6.77 7.04
N GLU A 533 26.50 6.07 6.90
CA GLU A 533 26.78 5.23 5.73
C GLU A 533 25.75 4.12 5.57
N MET A 534 25.41 3.43 6.66
CA MET A 534 24.34 2.43 6.63
C MET A 534 23.01 3.02 6.15
N SER A 535 22.70 4.25 6.55
CA SER A 535 21.48 4.98 6.12
C SER A 535 21.50 5.31 4.63
N ASP A 536 22.65 5.74 4.13
CA ASP A 536 22.82 6.12 2.72
C ASP A 536 22.72 4.91 1.78
N VAL A 537 23.27 3.75 2.19
CA VAL A 537 23.18 2.50 1.40
C VAL A 537 21.74 2.05 1.19
N VAL A 538 20.86 2.21 2.17
CA VAL A 538 19.45 1.77 2.07
C VAL A 538 18.48 2.92 1.79
N GLY A 539 18.96 4.16 1.67
CA GLY A 539 18.12 5.32 1.37
C GLY A 539 17.20 5.70 2.53
N ILE A 540 17.58 5.44 3.79
CA ILE A 540 16.81 5.83 4.97
C ILE A 540 17.58 6.92 5.70
N THR A 541 17.43 8.15 5.24
CA THR A 541 18.14 9.31 5.80
C THR A 541 17.63 9.69 7.19
N LYS A 542 18.43 10.48 7.92
CA LYS A 542 18.07 11.01 9.25
C LYS A 542 16.75 11.78 9.22
N GLN A 543 16.50 12.54 8.15
CA GLN A 543 15.27 13.31 7.97
C GLN A 543 14.05 12.38 7.83
N ARG A 544 14.20 11.26 7.11
CA ARG A 544 13.13 10.25 6.97
C ARG A 544 12.84 9.52 8.29
N GLU A 545 13.84 9.42 9.18
CA GLU A 545 13.66 8.92 10.55
C GLU A 545 13.05 9.97 11.51
N GLY A 546 12.78 11.18 11.03
CA GLY A 546 12.20 12.26 11.83
C GLY A 546 13.23 13.10 12.60
N GLN A 547 14.52 12.94 12.34
CA GLN A 547 15.57 13.75 12.92
C GLN A 547 15.80 15.00 12.07
N ILE A 548 15.22 16.12 12.51
CA ILE A 548 15.31 17.41 11.82
C ILE A 548 16.22 18.35 12.64
N SER A 549 17.18 18.97 11.97
CA SER A 549 18.02 20.01 12.58
C SER A 549 17.29 21.35 12.57
N ASN A 550 17.45 22.16 13.61
CA ASN A 550 16.87 23.50 13.72
C ASN A 550 17.31 24.47 12.58
N ARG A 551 18.31 24.08 11.79
CA ARG A 551 18.82 24.89 10.66
C ARG A 551 18.25 24.43 9.31
N GLU A 552 17.52 23.33 9.26
CA GLU A 552 16.94 22.80 8.04
C GLU A 552 15.62 23.52 7.75
N THR A 553 15.41 23.88 6.48
CA THR A 553 14.14 24.45 6.02
C THR A 553 13.15 23.33 5.71
N VAL A 554 11.86 23.57 5.94
CA VAL A 554 10.79 22.59 5.67
C VAL A 554 10.89 22.03 4.25
N GLY A 555 11.06 22.89 3.25
CA GLY A 555 11.20 22.46 1.85
C GLY A 555 12.49 21.69 1.54
N GLY A 556 13.56 21.89 2.33
CA GLY A 556 14.79 21.09 2.23
C GLY A 556 14.60 19.69 2.77
N VAL A 557 13.92 19.55 3.91
CA VAL A 557 13.58 18.27 4.54
C VAL A 557 12.64 17.46 3.65
N GLU A 558 11.59 18.08 3.11
CA GLU A 558 10.64 17.42 2.20
C GLU A 558 11.34 16.87 0.95
N ARG A 559 12.20 17.67 0.31
CA ARG A 559 12.96 17.22 -0.87
C ARG A 559 13.92 16.09 -0.56
N SER A 560 14.63 16.16 0.59
CA SER A 560 15.54 15.12 1.03
C SER A 560 14.79 13.81 1.31
N THR A 561 13.65 13.89 1.97
CA THR A 561 12.79 12.72 2.25
C THR A 561 12.25 12.13 0.95
N LEU A 562 11.80 12.95 0.03
CA LEU A 562 11.31 12.50 -1.28
C LEU A 562 12.42 11.83 -2.10
N GLN A 563 13.62 12.43 -2.17
CA GLN A 563 14.75 11.81 -2.87
C GLN A 563 15.17 10.47 -2.26
N SER A 564 15.19 10.39 -0.93
CA SER A 564 15.53 9.15 -0.23
C SER A 564 14.47 8.06 -0.44
N SER A 565 13.20 8.42 -0.60
CA SER A 565 12.13 7.46 -0.86
C SER A 565 12.27 6.76 -2.22
N TYR A 566 12.82 7.41 -3.23
CA TYR A 566 13.04 6.82 -4.55
C TYR A 566 13.98 5.60 -4.51
N ILE A 567 14.94 5.57 -3.58
CA ILE A 567 15.86 4.43 -3.43
C ILE A 567 15.11 3.16 -3.00
N THR A 568 14.07 3.32 -2.18
CA THR A 568 13.28 2.22 -1.63
C THR A 568 11.97 1.95 -2.39
N GLU A 569 11.62 2.77 -3.38
CA GLU A 569 10.34 2.68 -4.09
C GLU A 569 10.15 1.34 -4.81
N TRP A 570 11.23 0.76 -5.32
CA TRP A 570 11.16 -0.56 -5.96
C TRP A 570 10.66 -1.66 -5.02
N LEU A 571 10.96 -1.58 -3.70
CA LEU A 571 10.45 -2.53 -2.70
C LEU A 571 8.93 -2.44 -2.60
N PHE A 572 8.40 -1.23 -2.52
CA PHE A 572 6.96 -1.00 -2.45
C PHE A 572 6.27 -1.43 -3.74
N THR A 573 6.86 -1.14 -4.90
CA THR A 573 6.32 -1.56 -6.21
C THR A 573 6.22 -3.08 -6.31
N VAL A 574 7.25 -3.82 -5.88
CA VAL A 574 7.21 -5.29 -5.87
C VAL A 574 6.18 -5.79 -4.87
N HIS A 575 6.09 -5.19 -3.69
CA HIS A 575 5.11 -5.53 -2.67
C HIS A 575 3.67 -5.31 -3.14
N GLU A 576 3.39 -4.19 -3.82
CA GLU A 576 2.08 -3.90 -4.42
C GLU A 576 1.70 -4.93 -5.49
N ASP A 577 2.65 -5.33 -6.36
CA ASP A 577 2.42 -6.42 -7.31
C ASP A 577 2.12 -7.75 -6.61
N VAL A 578 2.80 -8.05 -5.51
CA VAL A 578 2.51 -9.24 -4.70
C VAL A 578 1.13 -9.16 -4.06
N LYS A 579 0.74 -8.03 -3.48
CA LYS A 579 -0.62 -7.80 -2.94
C LYS A 579 -1.69 -8.06 -3.99
N LYS A 580 -1.53 -7.47 -5.17
CA LYS A 580 -2.45 -7.65 -6.29
C LYS A 580 -2.59 -9.13 -6.65
N ARG A 581 -1.48 -9.84 -6.88
CA ARG A 581 -1.48 -11.25 -7.27
C ARG A 581 -2.02 -12.16 -6.16
N ALA A 582 -1.76 -11.84 -4.90
CA ALA A 582 -2.29 -12.58 -3.76
C ALA A 582 -3.81 -12.45 -3.65
N LEU A 583 -4.36 -11.25 -3.85
CA LEU A 583 -5.80 -11.03 -3.87
C LEU A 583 -6.48 -11.63 -5.11
N GLU A 584 -5.82 -11.59 -6.28
CA GLU A 584 -6.31 -12.31 -7.47
C GLU A 584 -6.38 -13.83 -7.21
N CYS A 585 -5.31 -14.39 -6.62
CA CYS A 585 -5.29 -15.81 -6.23
C CYS A 585 -6.37 -16.14 -5.20
N PHE A 586 -6.64 -15.25 -4.27
CA PHE A 586 -7.71 -15.41 -3.30
C PHE A 586 -9.10 -15.44 -3.97
N LEU A 587 -9.37 -14.54 -4.93
CA LEU A 587 -10.62 -14.57 -5.70
C LEU A 587 -10.78 -15.84 -6.51
N GLU A 588 -9.71 -16.33 -7.14
CA GLU A 588 -9.70 -17.60 -7.85
C GLU A 588 -10.00 -18.77 -6.90
N THR A 589 -9.45 -18.75 -5.70
CA THR A 589 -9.74 -19.73 -4.66
C THR A 589 -11.20 -19.64 -4.20
N ALA A 590 -11.73 -18.42 -4.04
CA ALA A 590 -13.12 -18.18 -3.66
C ALA A 590 -14.12 -18.72 -4.71
N LYS A 591 -13.81 -18.60 -6.02
CA LYS A 591 -14.62 -19.20 -7.10
C LYS A 591 -14.81 -20.69 -6.89
N ILE A 592 -13.74 -21.39 -6.53
CA ILE A 592 -13.79 -22.86 -6.33
C ILE A 592 -14.50 -23.19 -5.01
N ALA A 593 -14.23 -22.45 -3.95
CA ALA A 593 -14.82 -22.68 -2.63
C ALA A 593 -16.33 -22.46 -2.61
N LEU A 594 -16.83 -21.47 -3.36
CA LEU A 594 -18.24 -21.10 -3.41
C LEU A 594 -19.02 -21.86 -4.47
N LYS A 595 -18.37 -22.57 -5.40
CA LYS A 595 -19.05 -23.29 -6.47
C LYS A 595 -20.07 -24.30 -5.90
N GLY A 596 -21.32 -24.26 -6.42
CA GLY A 596 -22.42 -25.09 -5.95
C GLY A 596 -23.02 -24.67 -4.60
N ARG A 597 -22.70 -23.50 -4.10
CA ARG A 597 -23.20 -22.95 -2.82
C ARG A 597 -23.65 -21.51 -3.00
N SER A 598 -24.68 -21.11 -2.26
CA SER A 598 -25.03 -19.71 -2.10
C SER A 598 -24.53 -19.22 -0.73
N LYS A 599 -23.92 -18.06 -0.69
CA LYS A 599 -23.47 -17.43 0.56
C LYS A 599 -24.08 -16.05 0.72
N LYS A 600 -24.68 -15.82 1.89
CA LYS A 600 -25.20 -14.49 2.30
C LYS A 600 -24.24 -13.89 3.31
N PHE A 601 -23.87 -12.67 3.09
CA PHE A 601 -23.07 -11.92 4.07
C PHE A 601 -23.54 -10.47 4.13
N SER A 602 -23.36 -9.87 5.30
CA SER A 602 -23.60 -8.45 5.48
C SER A 602 -22.29 -7.71 5.34
N TYR A 603 -22.30 -6.64 4.59
CA TYR A 603 -21.15 -5.75 4.50
C TYR A 603 -21.54 -4.31 4.76
N ILE A 604 -20.60 -3.55 5.29
CA ILE A 604 -20.79 -2.15 5.62
C ILE A 604 -20.19 -1.32 4.50
N LEU A 605 -21.01 -0.50 3.88
CA LEU A 605 -20.59 0.48 2.89
C LEU A 605 -19.76 1.60 3.54
N SER A 606 -19.13 2.42 2.74
CA SER A 606 -18.38 3.61 3.19
C SER A 606 -19.25 4.64 3.90
N ASP A 607 -20.57 4.65 3.64
CA ASP A 607 -21.57 5.48 4.30
C ASP A 607 -22.10 4.91 5.63
N ASN A 608 -21.48 3.85 6.16
CA ASN A 608 -21.92 3.08 7.33
C ASN A 608 -23.29 2.37 7.16
N SER A 609 -23.87 2.35 5.97
CA SER A 609 -25.08 1.57 5.75
C SER A 609 -24.74 0.07 5.64
N GLN A 610 -25.54 -0.76 6.30
CA GLN A 610 -25.40 -2.21 6.23
C GLN A 610 -26.23 -2.74 5.06
N ARG A 611 -25.59 -3.47 4.16
CA ARG A 611 -26.27 -4.19 3.09
C ARG A 611 -26.04 -5.69 3.22
N ILE A 612 -27.07 -6.46 2.92
CA ILE A 612 -27.00 -7.91 2.79
C ILE A 612 -26.82 -8.22 1.31
N MET A 613 -25.77 -8.98 1.02
CA MET A 613 -25.49 -9.44 -0.34
C MET A 613 -25.60 -10.95 -0.39
N ASP A 614 -26.25 -11.44 -1.42
CA ASP A 614 -26.36 -12.86 -1.75
C ASP A 614 -25.47 -13.15 -2.96
N ILE A 615 -24.57 -14.11 -2.80
CA ILE A 615 -23.69 -14.58 -3.87
C ILE A 615 -24.11 -15.99 -4.25
N GLU A 616 -24.56 -16.13 -5.47
CA GLU A 616 -24.72 -17.43 -6.10
C GLU A 616 -23.37 -17.89 -6.62
N GLY A 617 -22.86 -18.98 -6.02
CA GLY A 617 -21.50 -19.45 -6.30
C GLY A 617 -21.29 -19.93 -7.72
N ASP A 618 -22.33 -20.41 -8.39
CA ASP A 618 -22.24 -20.87 -9.78
C ASP A 618 -22.10 -19.68 -10.73
N GLU A 619 -22.91 -18.63 -10.58
CA GLU A 619 -22.78 -17.38 -11.35
C GLU A 619 -21.39 -16.72 -11.11
N PHE A 620 -20.96 -16.73 -9.86
CA PHE A 620 -19.65 -16.18 -9.49
C PHE A 620 -18.49 -16.99 -10.11
N ALA A 621 -18.62 -18.31 -10.24
CA ALA A 621 -17.60 -19.19 -10.81
C ALA A 621 -17.47 -19.09 -12.34
N GLU A 622 -18.49 -18.59 -13.05
CA GLU A 622 -18.49 -18.48 -14.51
C GLU A 622 -17.65 -17.32 -15.06
N ALA A 623 -17.29 -16.34 -14.22
CA ALA A 623 -16.47 -15.21 -14.62
C ALA A 623 -15.02 -15.37 -14.15
N ASP A 624 -14.07 -14.85 -14.92
CA ASP A 624 -12.68 -14.64 -14.50
C ASP A 624 -12.52 -13.21 -14.00
N TYR A 625 -11.98 -13.07 -12.81
CA TYR A 625 -11.79 -11.77 -12.17
C TYR A 625 -10.33 -11.32 -12.22
N GLY A 626 -10.13 -10.04 -12.44
CA GLY A 626 -8.83 -9.37 -12.33
C GLY A 626 -8.94 -8.17 -11.40
N LEU A 627 -7.82 -7.74 -10.84
CA LEU A 627 -7.74 -6.55 -10.01
C LEU A 627 -7.08 -5.42 -10.79
N VAL A 628 -7.77 -4.29 -10.84
CA VAL A 628 -7.17 -3.01 -11.25
C VAL A 628 -6.81 -2.28 -9.97
N VAL A 629 -5.52 -2.01 -9.80
CA VAL A 629 -4.98 -1.27 -8.65
C VAL A 629 -4.65 0.13 -9.12
N ASP A 630 -5.14 1.11 -8.41
CA ASP A 630 -4.77 2.50 -8.63
C ASP A 630 -3.53 2.82 -7.79
N ASN A 631 -2.38 2.86 -8.44
CA ASN A 631 -1.09 3.12 -7.77
C ASN A 631 -0.94 4.62 -7.49
N SER A 632 -1.20 4.99 -6.29
CA SER A 632 -1.51 6.34 -5.87
C SER A 632 -0.34 7.17 -5.30
N ASN A 633 0.93 6.91 -5.65
CA ASN A 633 1.99 7.81 -5.17
C ASN A 633 1.85 9.22 -5.78
N GLY A 634 1.50 9.31 -7.08
CA GLY A 634 1.06 10.57 -7.69
C GLY A 634 -0.26 11.08 -7.13
N THR A 635 -1.14 10.18 -6.71
CA THR A 635 -2.47 10.48 -6.18
C THR A 635 -2.42 11.03 -4.76
N GLN A 636 -1.45 10.65 -3.92
CA GLN A 636 -1.30 11.22 -2.57
C GLN A 636 -0.87 12.69 -2.60
N GLU A 637 0.11 13.05 -3.41
CA GLU A 637 0.49 14.46 -3.60
C GLU A 637 -0.65 15.28 -4.23
N LEU A 638 -1.36 14.68 -5.17
CA LEU A 638 -2.52 15.27 -5.82
C LEU A 638 -3.70 15.37 -4.85
N ASN A 639 -3.92 14.40 -3.98
CA ASN A 639 -4.91 14.46 -2.91
C ASN A 639 -4.60 15.58 -1.91
N GLN A 640 -3.35 15.71 -1.46
CA GLN A 640 -2.94 16.82 -0.57
C GLN A 640 -3.11 18.20 -1.24
N LYS A 641 -2.78 18.29 -2.54
CA LYS A 641 -3.01 19.51 -3.32
C LYS A 641 -4.51 19.78 -3.52
N LEU A 642 -5.31 18.72 -3.77
CA LEU A 642 -6.76 18.83 -3.86
C LEU A 642 -7.40 19.24 -2.52
N ASP A 643 -6.89 18.76 -1.40
CA ASP A 643 -7.36 19.13 -0.07
C ASP A 643 -7.10 20.63 0.20
N THR A 644 -5.93 21.13 -0.17
CA THR A 644 -5.62 22.58 -0.07
C THR A 644 -6.47 23.41 -1.04
N LEU A 645 -6.70 22.94 -2.25
CA LEU A 645 -7.56 23.59 -3.23
C LEU A 645 -9.05 23.53 -2.82
N ALA A 646 -9.51 22.43 -2.22
CA ALA A 646 -10.86 22.29 -1.71
C ALA A 646 -11.16 23.29 -0.58
N GLN A 647 -10.19 23.54 0.30
CA GLN A 647 -10.30 24.60 1.33
C GLN A 647 -10.38 26.00 0.71
N ALA A 648 -9.57 26.30 -0.30
CA ALA A 648 -9.63 27.55 -1.03
C ALA A 648 -10.94 27.72 -1.81
N ALA A 649 -11.43 26.64 -2.41
CA ALA A 649 -12.70 26.61 -3.14
C ALA A 649 -13.91 26.80 -2.22
N LEU A 650 -13.84 26.32 -0.98
CA LEU A 650 -14.86 26.58 0.04
C LEU A 650 -14.91 28.08 0.40
N GLN A 651 -13.74 28.69 0.59
CA GLN A 651 -13.64 30.12 0.91
C GLN A 651 -14.21 31.00 -0.23
N ASN A 652 -14.02 30.57 -1.47
CA ASN A 652 -14.49 31.27 -2.65
C ASN A 652 -15.94 30.89 -3.06
N GLN A 653 -16.62 30.02 -2.28
CA GLN A 653 -17.99 29.51 -2.56
C GLN A 653 -18.12 28.82 -3.92
N THR A 654 -17.04 28.25 -4.44
CA THR A 654 -17.03 27.53 -5.70
C THR A 654 -17.34 26.03 -5.55
N LEU A 655 -17.36 25.51 -4.31
CA LEU A 655 -17.74 24.13 -4.00
C LEU A 655 -18.68 24.09 -2.79
N SER A 656 -19.61 23.15 -2.78
CA SER A 656 -20.50 22.94 -1.65
C SER A 656 -19.83 22.15 -0.54
N PHE A 657 -20.20 22.38 0.71
CA PHE A 657 -19.67 21.63 1.86
C PHE A 657 -19.93 20.11 1.75
N SER A 658 -21.08 19.73 1.19
CA SER A 658 -21.43 18.31 0.98
C SER A 658 -20.51 17.64 -0.02
N THR A 659 -20.09 18.36 -1.04
CA THR A 659 -19.14 17.85 -2.05
C THR A 659 -17.75 17.69 -1.47
N ILE A 660 -17.31 18.60 -0.61
CA ILE A 660 -16.05 18.47 0.10
C ILE A 660 -16.05 17.24 1.01
N MET A 661 -17.14 16.98 1.75
CA MET A 661 -17.25 15.75 2.54
C MET A 661 -17.21 14.48 1.68
N LYS A 662 -17.79 14.50 0.47
CA LYS A 662 -17.65 13.40 -0.49
C LYS A 662 -16.24 13.26 -1.03
N LEU A 663 -15.53 14.38 -1.29
CA LEU A 663 -14.14 14.39 -1.69
C LEU A 663 -13.23 13.75 -0.63
N TYR A 664 -13.47 14.01 0.65
CA TYR A 664 -12.70 13.39 1.73
C TYR A 664 -12.98 11.88 1.90
N ASN A 665 -14.23 11.47 1.64
CA ASN A 665 -14.62 10.06 1.78
C ASN A 665 -14.29 9.21 0.54
N SER A 666 -14.06 9.83 -0.62
CA SER A 666 -13.70 9.12 -1.84
C SER A 666 -12.20 8.87 -1.90
N SER A 667 -11.81 7.65 -2.23
CA SER A 667 -10.42 7.24 -2.42
C SER A 667 -9.93 7.41 -3.86
N SER A 668 -10.84 7.49 -4.82
CA SER A 668 -10.54 7.56 -6.25
C SER A 668 -10.41 9.00 -6.76
N LEU A 669 -9.27 9.31 -7.42
CA LEU A 669 -9.04 10.62 -8.04
C LEU A 669 -10.09 10.96 -9.12
N ALA A 670 -10.45 9.98 -9.95
CA ALA A 670 -11.45 10.16 -11.00
C ALA A 670 -12.84 10.46 -10.43
N GLU A 671 -13.16 9.87 -9.29
CA GLU A 671 -14.40 10.13 -8.56
C GLU A 671 -14.40 11.53 -7.93
N LYS A 672 -13.27 11.95 -7.37
CA LYS A 672 -13.07 13.30 -6.85
C LYS A 672 -13.22 14.36 -7.93
N GLN A 673 -12.62 14.16 -9.09
CA GLN A 673 -12.76 15.08 -10.23
C GLN A 673 -14.22 15.22 -10.65
N ARG A 674 -14.96 14.12 -10.72
CA ARG A 674 -16.40 14.15 -11.07
C ARG A 674 -17.25 14.90 -10.07
N PHE A 675 -16.98 14.73 -8.78
CA PHE A 675 -17.69 15.48 -7.75
C PHE A 675 -17.47 16.98 -7.90
N VAL A 676 -16.23 17.39 -8.21
CA VAL A 676 -15.89 18.80 -8.47
C VAL A 676 -16.61 19.31 -9.72
N GLU A 677 -16.50 18.61 -10.86
CA GLU A 677 -17.13 18.99 -12.12
C GLU A 677 -18.66 19.10 -12.01
N LYS A 678 -19.29 18.14 -11.30
CA LYS A 678 -20.74 18.15 -11.08
C LYS A 678 -21.19 19.30 -10.20
N ASP A 679 -20.41 19.64 -9.18
CA ASP A 679 -20.73 20.75 -8.27
C ASP A 679 -20.47 22.11 -8.95
N GLU A 680 -19.39 22.22 -9.74
CA GLU A 680 -19.13 23.42 -10.54
C GLU A 680 -20.24 23.69 -11.55
N LYS A 681 -20.71 22.68 -12.29
CA LYS A 681 -21.84 22.81 -13.19
C LYS A 681 -23.11 23.25 -12.45
N ALA A 682 -23.42 22.62 -11.32
CA ALA A 682 -24.59 22.96 -10.52
C ALA A 682 -24.54 24.39 -9.96
N ILE A 683 -23.38 24.87 -9.57
CA ILE A 683 -23.17 26.25 -9.10
C ILE A 683 -23.26 27.23 -10.26
N GLN A 684 -22.68 26.90 -11.40
CA GLN A 684 -22.75 27.73 -12.60
C GLN A 684 -24.21 27.85 -13.11
N GLU A 685 -24.98 26.77 -13.08
CA GLU A 685 -26.41 26.77 -13.39
C GLU A 685 -27.20 27.64 -12.39
N ARG A 686 -26.93 27.53 -11.10
CA ARG A 686 -27.55 28.39 -10.08
C ARG A 686 -27.18 29.86 -10.25
N GLN A 687 -25.93 30.15 -10.57
CA GLN A 687 -25.48 31.52 -10.85
C GLN A 687 -26.14 32.09 -12.12
N SER A 688 -26.24 31.29 -13.18
CA SER A 688 -26.93 31.72 -14.41
C SER A 688 -28.41 31.95 -14.18
N GLN A 689 -29.10 31.08 -13.42
CA GLN A 689 -30.52 31.28 -13.02
C GLN A 689 -30.67 32.50 -12.12
N ALA A 690 -29.78 32.73 -11.17
CA ALA A 690 -29.81 33.92 -10.32
C ALA A 690 -29.57 35.20 -11.13
N GLN A 691 -28.65 35.17 -12.12
CA GLN A 691 -28.47 36.31 -13.04
C GLN A 691 -29.67 36.54 -13.94
N GLN A 692 -30.33 35.50 -14.43
CA GLN A 692 -31.56 35.62 -15.21
C GLN A 692 -32.69 36.17 -14.37
N GLN A 693 -32.86 35.72 -13.13
CA GLN A 693 -33.83 36.28 -12.20
C GLN A 693 -33.53 37.74 -11.86
N GLN A 694 -32.27 38.10 -11.60
CA GLN A 694 -31.89 39.50 -11.39
C GLN A 694 -32.16 40.36 -12.63
N ALA A 695 -31.88 39.85 -13.83
CA ALA A 695 -32.16 40.54 -15.07
C ALA A 695 -33.69 40.71 -15.28
N GLN A 696 -34.49 39.71 -14.95
CA GLN A 696 -35.96 39.80 -14.99
C GLN A 696 -36.49 40.81 -13.97
N ILE A 697 -35.98 40.80 -12.74
CA ILE A 697 -36.37 41.78 -11.71
C ILE A 697 -35.96 43.19 -12.15
N GLN A 698 -34.77 43.40 -12.71
CA GLN A 698 -34.38 44.70 -13.25
C GLN A 698 -35.24 45.12 -14.44
N GLN A 699 -35.62 44.22 -15.33
CA GLN A 699 -36.55 44.53 -16.39
C GLN A 699 -37.94 44.94 -15.85
N GLN A 700 -38.45 44.22 -14.86
CA GLN A 700 -39.70 44.57 -14.20
C GLN A 700 -39.65 45.92 -13.47
N GLU A 701 -38.53 46.20 -12.79
CA GLU A 701 -38.30 47.52 -12.16
C GLU A 701 -38.22 48.64 -13.20
N ILE A 702 -37.57 48.40 -14.34
CA ILE A 702 -37.48 49.37 -15.45
C ILE A 702 -38.88 49.60 -16.08
N GLU A 703 -39.65 48.52 -16.31
CA GLU A 703 -41.01 48.62 -16.80
C GLU A 703 -41.95 49.36 -15.80
N GLN A 704 -41.84 49.03 -14.51
CA GLN A 704 -42.61 49.74 -13.48
C GLN A 704 -42.22 51.22 -13.39
N LYS A 705 -40.93 51.58 -13.47
CA LYS A 705 -40.47 52.95 -13.52
C LYS A 705 -40.97 53.69 -14.77
N ALA A 706 -40.94 53.03 -15.91
CA ALA A 706 -41.43 53.57 -17.17
C ALA A 706 -42.94 53.81 -17.13
N GLN A 707 -43.70 52.86 -16.56
CA GLN A 707 -45.14 53.03 -16.34
C GLN A 707 -45.44 54.19 -15.35
N LEU A 708 -44.65 54.29 -14.29
CA LEU A 708 -44.85 55.40 -13.30
C LEU A 708 -44.47 56.79 -13.86
N GLU A 709 -43.46 56.84 -14.74
CA GLU A 709 -43.09 58.05 -15.49
C GLU A 709 -44.12 58.42 -16.52
N GLN A 710 -44.66 57.45 -17.24
CA GLN A 710 -45.81 57.65 -18.13
C GLN A 710 -47.03 58.16 -17.41
N ALA A 711 -47.41 57.60 -16.22
CA ALA A 711 -48.52 58.05 -15.40
C ALA A 711 -48.31 59.47 -14.87
N LYS A 712 -47.07 59.82 -14.48
CA LYS A 712 -46.72 61.20 -14.05
C LYS A 712 -46.83 62.19 -15.21
N MET A 713 -46.33 61.82 -16.40
CA MET A 713 -46.49 62.71 -17.59
C MET A 713 -47.95 62.91 -17.98
N GLN A 714 -48.76 61.84 -17.90
CA GLN A 714 -50.20 61.98 -18.13
C GLN A 714 -50.91 62.89 -17.08
N GLN A 715 -50.51 62.82 -15.82
CA GLN A 715 -50.98 63.65 -14.74
C GLN A 715 -50.54 65.09 -14.88
N GLU A 716 -49.27 65.32 -15.34
CA GLU A 716 -48.80 66.69 -15.65
C GLU A 716 -49.45 67.25 -16.87
N ASP A 717 -49.72 66.50 -17.91
CA ASP A 717 -50.51 66.92 -19.11
C ASP A 717 -51.92 67.24 -18.73
N GLU A 718 -52.64 66.51 -17.88
CA GLU A 718 -53.92 66.83 -17.37
C GLU A 718 -53.94 68.13 -16.49
N LEU A 719 -52.91 68.27 -15.65
CA LEU A 719 -52.81 69.51 -14.82
C LEU A 719 -52.55 70.75 -15.73
N ASN A 720 -51.69 70.61 -16.72
CA ASN A 720 -51.37 71.65 -17.68
C ASN A 720 -52.57 72.02 -18.54
N GLN A 721 -53.42 71.02 -18.92
CA GLN A 721 -54.71 71.27 -19.64
C GLN A 721 -55.68 72.03 -18.73
N ARG A 722 -55.84 71.65 -17.50
CA ARG A 722 -56.71 72.36 -16.53
C ARG A 722 -56.20 73.75 -16.23
N ASP A 723 -54.92 73.99 -16.11
CA ASP A 723 -54.32 75.26 -15.92
C ASP A 723 -54.53 76.19 -17.16
N ASN A 724 -54.40 75.64 -18.34
CA ASN A 724 -54.69 76.36 -19.60
C ASN A 724 -56.19 76.67 -19.78
N GLU A 725 -57.11 75.72 -19.46
CA GLU A 725 -58.53 75.97 -19.44
C GLU A 725 -58.87 77.04 -18.42
N THR A 726 -58.30 77.01 -17.24
CA THR A 726 -58.52 78.06 -16.20
C THR A 726 -58.02 79.45 -16.64
N LYS A 727 -56.88 79.51 -17.34
CA LYS A 727 -56.30 80.73 -17.91
C LYS A 727 -57.24 81.30 -19.06
N ILE A 728 -57.74 80.38 -19.89
CA ILE A 728 -58.65 80.75 -20.97
C ILE A 728 -60.00 81.25 -20.36
N LEU A 729 -60.52 80.66 -19.32
CA LEU A 729 -61.72 81.08 -18.58
C LEU A 729 -61.53 82.46 -17.89
N ILE A 730 -60.38 82.68 -17.27
CA ILE A 730 -59.97 83.93 -16.68
C ILE A 730 -59.88 85.07 -17.74
N ALA A 731 -59.24 84.72 -18.92
CA ALA A 731 -59.16 85.68 -20.03
C ALA A 731 -60.55 85.98 -20.62
N GLN A 732 -61.49 85.02 -20.73
CA GLN A 732 -62.83 85.21 -21.15
C GLN A 732 -63.69 86.06 -20.13
N LEU A 733 -63.46 85.79 -18.83
CA LEU A 733 -64.14 86.62 -17.78
C LEU A 733 -63.58 88.07 -17.78
N ASN A 734 -62.29 88.25 -17.97
CA ASN A 734 -61.71 89.58 -18.11
C ASN A 734 -62.09 90.26 -19.38
N ALA A 735 -62.31 89.60 -20.47
CA ALA A 735 -62.88 90.18 -21.71
C ALA A 735 -64.38 90.55 -21.59
N ASN A 736 -65.18 89.78 -20.87
CA ASN A 736 -66.57 90.12 -20.61
C ASN A 736 -66.74 91.27 -19.64
N ASN A 737 -65.84 91.44 -18.68
CA ASN A 737 -65.86 92.61 -17.75
C ASN A 737 -65.39 93.89 -18.42
N SER A 738 -64.73 93.88 -19.55
CA SER A 738 -64.35 95.09 -20.29
C SER A 738 -65.40 95.60 -21.31
N TYR A 739 -66.61 94.96 -21.35
CA TYR A 739 -67.66 95.34 -22.26
C TYR A 739 -68.70 96.32 -21.68
N GLU A 740 -68.44 96.83 -20.49
CA GLU A 740 -69.40 97.82 -19.88
C GLU A 740 -68.88 99.24 -19.70
N GLU A 741 -67.74 99.61 -20.33
CA GLU A 741 -67.45 101.06 -20.42
C GLU A 741 -66.56 101.37 -21.64
N ASP A 742 -67.20 102.32 -22.49
CA ASP A 742 -66.62 103.19 -23.47
C ASP A 742 -66.21 102.74 -24.89
N ASN A 743 -66.93 103.37 -25.84
CA ASN A 743 -66.70 103.42 -27.27
C ASN A 743 -65.44 104.25 -27.60
N SER A 744 -64.39 103.56 -28.13
CA SER A 744 -63.43 104.08 -29.07
C SER A 744 -62.88 103.02 -29.98
N GLU A 745 -62.78 103.27 -31.25
CA GLU A 745 -62.26 102.38 -32.33
C GLU A 745 -60.81 101.96 -32.20
N ASP A 746 -59.98 102.67 -31.38
CA ASP A 746 -58.60 102.42 -31.23
C ASP A 746 -58.25 101.28 -30.26
N ASP A 747 -59.13 100.95 -29.32
CA ASP A 747 -58.90 99.89 -28.32
C ASP A 747 -59.10 98.51 -28.89
N LYS A 748 -59.96 98.39 -29.95
CA LYS A 748 -60.18 97.08 -30.57
C LYS A 748 -58.97 96.54 -31.36
N ASN A 749 -58.20 97.45 -31.94
CA ASN A 749 -57.00 97.04 -32.70
C ASN A 749 -55.84 96.60 -31.73
N THR A 750 -55.70 97.25 -30.63
CA THR A 750 -54.73 96.90 -29.57
C THR A 750 -55.09 95.55 -28.87
N LEU A 751 -56.36 95.24 -28.75
CA LEU A 751 -56.77 93.94 -28.15
C LEU A 751 -56.54 92.78 -29.14
N LEU A 752 -56.79 93.01 -30.41
CA LEU A 752 -56.53 92.03 -31.50
C LEU A 752 -55.04 91.76 -31.68
N GLU A 753 -54.22 92.78 -31.49
CA GLU A 753 -52.70 92.61 -31.55
C GLU A 753 -52.21 91.84 -30.38
N LYS A 754 -52.69 92.10 -29.12
CA LYS A 754 -52.33 91.35 -27.94
C LYS A 754 -52.83 89.85 -28.01
N MET A 755 -54.00 89.61 -28.64
CA MET A 755 -54.44 88.20 -28.87
C MET A 755 -53.57 87.50 -29.91
N ARG A 756 -53.08 88.17 -30.92
CA ARG A 756 -52.14 87.63 -31.88
C ARG A 756 -50.82 87.32 -31.26
N GLU A 757 -50.26 88.20 -30.43
CA GLU A 757 -49.01 87.92 -29.67
C GLU A 757 -49.14 86.82 -28.71
N PHE A 758 -50.33 86.65 -28.10
CA PHE A 758 -50.60 85.53 -27.19
C PHE A 758 -50.70 84.16 -27.94
N ASP A 759 -51.36 84.15 -29.11
CA ASP A 759 -51.43 82.97 -29.98
C ASP A 759 -50.09 82.59 -30.53
N GLU A 760 -49.20 83.50 -30.90
CA GLU A 760 -47.82 83.25 -31.34
C GLU A 760 -47.00 82.73 -30.22
N LYS A 761 -47.15 83.22 -28.97
CA LYS A 761 -46.45 82.76 -27.80
C LYS A 761 -46.84 81.30 -27.43
N LEU A 762 -48.17 80.98 -27.54
CA LEU A 762 -48.69 79.63 -27.33
C LEU A 762 -48.17 78.63 -28.40
N LYS A 763 -48.05 79.07 -29.64
CA LYS A 763 -47.44 78.25 -30.70
C LYS A 763 -45.98 78.00 -30.41
N LEU A 764 -45.20 78.97 -29.99
CA LEU A 764 -43.83 78.86 -29.66
C LEU A 764 -43.55 77.94 -28.46
N ASP A 765 -44.39 77.97 -27.47
CA ASP A 765 -44.30 77.10 -26.32
C ASP A 765 -44.75 75.66 -26.64
N ARG A 766 -45.67 75.45 -27.54
CA ARG A 766 -45.92 74.09 -28.10
C ARG A 766 -44.78 73.55 -28.90
N ASP A 767 -44.19 74.34 -29.75
CA ASP A 767 -43.02 73.86 -30.55
C ASP A 767 -41.78 73.57 -29.66
N LYS A 768 -41.57 74.23 -28.55
CA LYS A 768 -40.55 73.92 -27.58
C LYS A 768 -40.83 72.63 -26.85
N LEU A 769 -42.08 72.42 -26.46
CA LEU A 769 -42.46 71.19 -25.78
C LEU A 769 -42.36 69.92 -26.71
N ASP A 770 -42.72 70.08 -27.95
CA ASP A 770 -42.53 68.96 -28.95
C ASP A 770 -41.07 68.76 -29.29
N PHE A 771 -40.22 69.78 -29.24
CA PHE A 771 -38.81 69.64 -29.42
C PHE A 771 -38.14 68.96 -28.20
N GLU A 772 -38.54 69.26 -26.98
CA GLU A 772 -38.10 68.54 -25.79
C GLU A 772 -38.53 67.05 -25.74
N LYS A 773 -39.74 66.77 -26.17
CA LYS A 773 -40.31 65.43 -26.29
C LYS A 773 -39.55 64.60 -27.34
N THR A 774 -39.18 65.15 -28.46
CA THR A 774 -38.36 64.50 -29.50
C THR A 774 -36.96 64.30 -29.03
N LYS A 775 -36.33 65.24 -28.35
CA LYS A 775 -34.99 65.11 -27.77
C LYS A 775 -34.94 63.99 -26.69
N HIS A 776 -35.97 63.90 -25.86
CA HIS A 776 -36.04 62.86 -24.83
C HIS A 776 -36.24 61.46 -25.42
N LYS A 777 -37.02 61.36 -26.57
CA LYS A 777 -37.14 60.09 -27.29
C LYS A 777 -35.82 59.67 -27.97
N GLU A 778 -35.05 60.60 -28.45
CA GLU A 778 -33.72 60.35 -29.05
C GLU A 778 -32.69 59.94 -27.98
N ASP A 779 -32.70 60.52 -26.80
CA ASP A 779 -31.81 60.19 -25.66
C ASP A 779 -32.17 58.78 -25.09
N LEU A 780 -33.44 58.39 -25.03
CA LEU A 780 -33.88 57.04 -24.67
C LEU A 780 -33.41 56.00 -25.71
N ALA A 781 -33.56 56.30 -27.00
CA ALA A 781 -33.12 55.42 -28.07
C ALA A 781 -31.60 55.30 -28.14
N LEU A 782 -30.85 56.30 -27.68
CA LEU A 782 -29.40 56.25 -27.57
C LEU A 782 -28.95 55.38 -26.36
N LYS A 783 -29.66 55.50 -25.24
CA LYS A 783 -29.42 54.65 -24.05
C LYS A 783 -29.71 53.17 -24.34
N ASP A 784 -30.77 52.87 -25.05
CA ASP A 784 -31.11 51.51 -25.48
C ASP A 784 -30.04 50.92 -26.44
N ARG A 785 -29.51 51.76 -27.36
CA ARG A 785 -28.39 51.33 -28.25
C ARG A 785 -27.09 51.11 -27.51
N ILE A 786 -26.82 51.84 -26.42
CA ILE A 786 -25.60 51.64 -25.57
C ILE A 786 -25.76 50.40 -24.75
N SER A 787 -26.93 50.11 -24.16
CA SER A 787 -27.17 48.90 -23.37
C SER A 787 -27.11 47.61 -24.23
N LEU A 788 -27.60 47.67 -25.47
CA LEU A 788 -27.47 46.59 -26.43
C LEU A 788 -26.03 46.36 -26.92
N ARG A 789 -25.16 47.38 -26.93
CA ARG A 789 -23.74 47.23 -27.23
C ARG A 789 -22.92 46.70 -26.05
N GLN A 790 -23.34 46.95 -24.84
CA GLN A 790 -22.67 46.40 -23.65
C GLN A 790 -22.99 44.92 -23.43
N ASN A 791 -24.18 44.44 -23.83
CA ASN A 791 -24.55 43.04 -23.77
C ASN A 791 -23.97 42.15 -24.88
N ASN A 792 -23.39 42.71 -25.94
CA ASN A 792 -22.75 41.94 -27.01
C ASN A 792 -21.20 41.86 -26.88
N ASN A 793 -20.64 42.40 -25.78
CA ASN A 793 -19.18 42.36 -25.51
C ASN A 793 -18.81 41.63 -24.21
N ASN A 794 -19.72 40.82 -23.64
CA ASN A 794 -19.43 39.90 -22.56
C ASN A 794 -19.56 38.45 -23.04
#